data_fd03b186a61c0d8c77d82717abef44bf
#
_entry.id   fd03b186a61c0d8c77d82717abef44bf
#
_cell.length_a   1.000
_cell.length_b   1.000
_cell.length_c   1.000
_cell.angle_alpha   90.00
_cell.angle_beta   90.00
_cell.angle_gamma   90.00
#
_symmetry.space_group_name_H-M   'P 1'
#
loop_
_entity.id
_entity.type
_entity.pdbx_description
1 polymer ?
#
loop_
_entity_poly.entity_id
_entity_poly.type
_entity_poly.pdbx_seq_one_letter_code
_entity_poly.pdbx_strand_id
1 'polypeptide(L)'
;MTYKYIITQSLAMLMSLASNAFEVKSGQMVVVSADTARMEPVAKTALKMLKGDIRKVLGSEMKLVNTSVNSSIILQRDAAAFAYKKEAFLLKSANGCLYIKGSDDHGLAYGILEVSRLLGVSPWKWWADAEPKQLKAFSLKEGYHNEQSPSVEYRGIFINDEDWGLMPWSGKTYEPSDIPGHIGPKTNARIFELLLRLRANTYWPAMHECTRPFFLTEGNREVALQYGIYIGGSHCEPMASSTAGEWKMRGVGEYDFLNNRENVLQFWEDRVKEVAGQPILYTIGMRGVHDGAMQGAKTTEEQKTVLDSVLKAQRELLGKYVNKDVAQVPQLFVPYKEVLDVYHAGLQVPEDVCLVWCDDNYGMVRHFPTAEERARKGGNGIYYHVSYWGRPHDYLWLGTFSPALLYQQMSEAWHKGIQKFWILNVGDIKPAEYQIELFLDMAWNMNRIYSGDTPEKELQPNNEWLAEHEWNFWTREFGRKLAAGMLPVMQESYRLAYIRKPEFMANTRCEERNPKYKIISDLPWSEVYIRARLADYKSISDKAEKIGGMLDKAIAKGELPKERKDEFYQLFKYPVQAAAQMNNKLLYGQLARHGKEISGSSRDVSAEYWKKSEAAYDSIISLTKVYNEGYYNQGKWNRMMDFQPRRLPVFNRVPHTVATQPLAKDPEYIACLSANDCISASPLYLWKGLGYECKAIGIVRNQEIGFVFDGKKVKGDSVTIEVRWVPTHPMDDKLRFSLSLDGGKPVEGEVQTRGRSEQWKVNTLQCQARVSFTLPVARMKKHRILIKALDEGLVLDQVCVY
;
A
#
# COMPACT_ATOMS: atom_id res chain seq x y z
N MET A 1 48.06 28.27 45.86
CA MET A 1 48.04 28.55 44.39
C MET A 1 48.08 27.32 43.50
N THR A 2 48.13 26.10 44.02
CA THR A 2 48.33 24.89 43.26
C THR A 2 47.03 24.17 42.83
N TYR A 3 45.91 24.49 43.44
CA TYR A 3 44.62 23.82 43.07
C TYR A 3 43.85 24.47 41.87
N LYS A 4 44.07 25.73 41.58
CA LYS A 4 43.47 26.44 40.46
C LYS A 4 44.12 26.10 39.12
N TYR A 5 45.40 25.70 39.13
CA TYR A 5 46.10 25.32 37.89
C TYR A 5 45.74 23.90 37.39
N ILE A 6 45.42 22.98 38.32
CA ILE A 6 45.02 21.61 37.95
C ILE A 6 43.60 21.58 37.37
N ILE A 7 42.69 22.41 37.90
CA ILE A 7 41.31 22.51 37.37
C ILE A 7 41.29 23.19 35.98
N THR A 8 42.17 24.18 35.74
CA THR A 8 42.25 24.84 34.42
C THR A 8 42.89 23.95 33.37
N GLN A 9 43.87 23.12 33.72
CA GLN A 9 44.44 22.14 32.76
C GLN A 9 43.50 20.96 32.51
N SER A 10 42.75 20.51 33.52
CA SER A 10 41.71 19.48 33.33
C SER A 10 40.51 19.99 32.53
N LEU A 11 40.13 21.26 32.69
CA LEU A 11 39.08 21.89 31.87
C LEU A 11 39.58 22.16 30.44
N ALA A 12 40.86 22.55 30.24
CA ALA A 12 41.46 22.71 28.93
C ALA A 12 41.68 21.35 28.24
N MET A 13 41.96 20.28 28.98
CA MET A 13 42.04 18.92 28.42
C MET A 13 40.68 18.29 28.17
N LEU A 14 39.64 18.68 28.93
CA LEU A 14 38.23 18.31 28.65
C LEU A 14 37.65 19.14 27.50
N MET A 15 38.15 20.34 27.24
CA MET A 15 37.75 21.11 26.04
C MET A 15 38.49 20.69 24.77
N SER A 16 39.62 19.95 24.84
CA SER A 16 40.33 19.41 23.68
C SER A 16 39.82 18.06 23.20
N LEU A 17 38.82 17.48 23.86
CA LEU A 17 37.99 16.36 23.40
C LEU A 17 36.68 16.84 22.79
N ALA A 18 36.62 18.06 22.22
CA ALA A 18 35.55 18.42 21.28
C ALA A 18 35.69 17.50 20.09
N SER A 19 34.88 16.43 20.10
CA SER A 19 34.79 15.49 19.01
C SER A 19 34.66 16.25 17.68
N ASN A 20 35.50 15.92 16.70
CA ASN A 20 35.39 16.45 15.34
C ASN A 20 34.09 15.87 14.68
N ALA A 21 32.94 16.33 15.19
CA ALA A 21 31.64 15.96 14.61
C ALA A 21 31.58 16.50 13.18
N PHE A 22 30.93 15.74 12.31
CA PHE A 22 30.59 16.24 10.97
C PHE A 22 29.57 17.37 11.12
N GLU A 23 29.90 18.57 10.60
CA GLU A 23 28.99 19.72 10.63
C GLU A 23 29.06 20.50 9.31
N VAL A 24 27.89 20.93 8.83
CA VAL A 24 27.72 21.88 7.73
C VAL A 24 26.80 23.01 8.20
N LYS A 25 27.28 24.24 8.19
CA LYS A 25 26.51 25.44 8.56
C LYS A 25 25.77 25.99 7.31
N SER A 26 24.65 26.65 7.56
CA SER A 26 23.91 27.35 6.52
C SER A 26 24.81 28.32 5.74
N GLY A 27 24.70 28.30 4.41
CA GLY A 27 25.53 29.09 3.51
C GLY A 27 26.96 28.59 3.29
N GLN A 28 27.42 27.59 4.02
CA GLN A 28 28.74 27.00 3.87
C GLN A 28 28.80 26.13 2.60
N MET A 29 29.89 26.22 1.83
CA MET A 29 30.14 25.35 0.69
C MET A 29 30.30 23.90 1.16
N VAL A 30 29.55 22.98 0.62
CA VAL A 30 29.66 21.52 0.87
C VAL A 30 30.55 20.93 -0.22
N VAL A 31 31.73 20.46 0.15
CA VAL A 31 32.65 19.82 -0.79
C VAL A 31 32.44 18.30 -0.74
N VAL A 32 32.09 17.70 -1.86
CA VAL A 32 31.85 16.27 -1.99
C VAL A 32 32.89 15.61 -2.87
N SER A 33 33.66 14.68 -2.31
CA SER A 33 34.58 13.84 -3.07
C SER A 33 33.84 12.70 -3.75
N ALA A 34 33.93 12.62 -5.07
CA ALA A 34 33.24 11.62 -5.89
C ALA A 34 33.97 11.35 -7.19
N ASP A 35 34.23 10.10 -7.51
CA ASP A 35 34.70 9.69 -8.84
C ASP A 35 33.50 9.57 -9.81
N THR A 36 33.03 10.72 -10.29
CA THR A 36 31.84 10.78 -11.15
C THR A 36 32.04 10.11 -12.52
N ALA A 37 33.29 9.87 -12.96
CA ALA A 37 33.57 9.17 -14.22
C ALA A 37 33.17 7.69 -14.14
N ARG A 38 33.28 7.08 -12.96
CA ARG A 38 32.98 5.66 -12.73
C ARG A 38 31.60 5.41 -12.14
N MET A 39 30.83 6.45 -11.86
CA MET A 39 29.47 6.32 -11.33
C MET A 39 28.47 6.01 -12.44
N GLU A 40 27.53 5.12 -12.14
CA GLU A 40 26.36 4.90 -12.98
C GLU A 40 25.36 6.08 -12.88
N PRO A 41 24.42 6.19 -13.85
CA PRO A 41 23.45 7.27 -13.90
C PRO A 41 22.65 7.49 -12.60
N VAL A 42 22.27 6.42 -11.90
CA VAL A 42 21.48 6.47 -10.66
C VAL A 42 22.21 7.22 -9.55
N ALA A 43 23.50 6.94 -9.34
CA ALA A 43 24.28 7.62 -8.31
C ALA A 43 24.51 9.11 -8.65
N LYS A 44 24.74 9.44 -9.94
CA LYS A 44 24.80 10.82 -10.42
C LYS A 44 23.49 11.58 -10.21
N THR A 45 22.36 10.90 -10.45
CA THR A 45 21.02 11.45 -10.24
C THR A 45 20.78 11.73 -8.75
N ALA A 46 21.13 10.79 -7.85
CA ALA A 46 21.04 10.99 -6.41
C ALA A 46 21.90 12.18 -5.92
N LEU A 47 23.11 12.37 -6.46
CA LEU A 47 23.94 13.55 -6.18
C LEU A 47 23.27 14.86 -6.62
N LYS A 48 22.65 14.87 -7.79
CA LYS A 48 21.90 16.03 -8.29
C LYS A 48 20.71 16.35 -7.36
N MET A 49 20.02 15.31 -6.89
CA MET A 49 18.91 15.46 -5.93
C MET A 49 19.42 16.00 -4.60
N LEU A 50 20.49 15.44 -4.02
CA LEU A 50 21.10 15.93 -2.77
C LEU A 50 21.57 17.38 -2.89
N LYS A 51 22.17 17.77 -4.02
CA LYS A 51 22.56 19.17 -4.27
C LYS A 51 21.38 20.13 -4.14
N GLY A 52 20.24 19.76 -4.73
CA GLY A 52 18.99 20.51 -4.62
C GLY A 52 18.47 20.59 -3.19
N ASP A 53 18.56 19.48 -2.45
CA ASP A 53 18.09 19.38 -1.08
C ASP A 53 18.97 20.21 -0.12
N ILE A 54 20.28 20.14 -0.24
CA ILE A 54 21.24 20.96 0.52
C ILE A 54 20.98 22.45 0.29
N ARG A 55 20.79 22.87 -0.97
CA ARG A 55 20.45 24.25 -1.30
C ARG A 55 19.16 24.70 -0.64
N LYS A 56 18.12 23.85 -0.67
CA LYS A 56 16.81 24.18 -0.13
C LYS A 56 16.81 24.26 1.41
N VAL A 57 17.53 23.33 2.07
CA VAL A 57 17.51 23.18 3.54
C VAL A 57 18.54 24.09 4.21
N LEU A 58 19.75 24.20 3.65
CA LEU A 58 20.88 24.92 4.27
C LEU A 58 21.22 26.23 3.54
N GLY A 59 20.62 26.52 2.38
CA GLY A 59 21.06 27.64 1.54
C GLY A 59 22.51 27.49 1.05
N SER A 60 23.05 26.27 1.06
CA SER A 60 24.44 25.96 0.77
C SER A 60 24.62 25.46 -0.65
N GLU A 61 25.77 25.81 -1.29
CA GLU A 61 26.14 25.24 -2.57
C GLU A 61 26.96 23.96 -2.36
N MET A 62 26.86 23.02 -3.32
CA MET A 62 27.59 21.76 -3.32
C MET A 62 28.60 21.75 -4.49
N LYS A 63 29.88 21.47 -4.18
CA LYS A 63 30.96 21.34 -5.18
C LYS A 63 31.48 19.91 -5.21
N LEU A 64 31.54 19.31 -6.40
CA LEU A 64 32.13 18.00 -6.62
C LEU A 64 33.63 18.13 -6.90
N VAL A 65 34.43 17.23 -6.28
CA VAL A 65 35.88 17.13 -6.48
C VAL A 65 36.29 15.65 -6.55
N ASN A 66 37.44 15.38 -7.17
CA ASN A 66 37.98 14.01 -7.30
C ASN A 66 38.99 13.65 -6.20
N THR A 67 39.12 14.48 -5.17
CA THR A 67 40.07 14.27 -4.07
C THR A 67 39.36 14.33 -2.71
N SER A 68 39.76 13.49 -1.77
CA SER A 68 39.22 13.52 -0.41
C SER A 68 39.82 14.63 0.46
N VAL A 69 40.89 15.28 0.02
CA VAL A 69 41.52 16.35 0.75
C VAL A 69 40.58 17.54 0.85
N ASN A 70 40.31 18.03 2.07
CA ASN A 70 39.36 19.12 2.35
C ASN A 70 37.92 18.87 1.91
N SER A 71 37.52 17.61 1.77
CA SER A 71 36.12 17.24 1.46
C SER A 71 35.31 17.04 2.72
N SER A 72 34.08 17.57 2.75
CA SER A 72 33.12 17.37 3.85
C SER A 72 32.43 16.02 3.76
N ILE A 73 32.14 15.55 2.55
CA ILE A 73 31.48 14.28 2.27
C ILE A 73 32.36 13.47 1.31
N ILE A 74 32.55 12.19 1.60
CA ILE A 74 33.38 11.30 0.79
C ILE A 74 32.56 10.10 0.35
N LEU A 75 32.42 9.92 -0.97
CA LEU A 75 31.66 8.83 -1.58
C LEU A 75 32.58 7.71 -2.00
N GLN A 76 32.20 6.48 -1.71
CA GLN A 76 32.97 5.27 -2.02
C GLN A 76 32.06 4.14 -2.45
N ARG A 77 32.45 3.38 -3.49
CA ARG A 77 31.86 2.10 -3.82
C ARG A 77 32.76 0.98 -3.31
N ASP A 78 32.21 0.09 -2.50
CA ASP A 78 32.98 -0.96 -1.81
C ASP A 78 32.08 -2.19 -1.54
N ALA A 79 31.93 -3.05 -2.57
CA ALA A 79 31.09 -4.25 -2.45
C ALA A 79 31.56 -5.21 -1.35
N ALA A 80 32.88 -5.31 -1.13
CA ALA A 80 33.45 -6.22 -0.14
C ALA A 80 33.10 -5.82 1.29
N ALA A 81 32.97 -4.52 1.58
CA ALA A 81 32.57 -4.01 2.88
C ALA A 81 31.17 -4.49 3.31
N PHE A 82 30.35 -4.90 2.39
CA PHE A 82 28.97 -5.38 2.62
C PHE A 82 28.79 -6.87 2.39
N ALA A 83 29.88 -7.64 2.34
CA ALA A 83 29.85 -9.06 1.98
C ALA A 83 29.06 -9.32 0.67
N TYR A 84 29.22 -8.43 -0.31
CA TYR A 84 28.57 -8.44 -1.63
C TYR A 84 27.03 -8.39 -1.61
N LYS A 85 26.41 -7.92 -0.52
CA LYS A 85 24.98 -7.61 -0.50
C LYS A 85 24.69 -6.49 -1.51
N LYS A 86 23.67 -6.67 -2.33
CA LYS A 86 23.23 -5.66 -3.28
C LYS A 86 22.55 -4.48 -2.59
N GLU A 87 22.70 -3.30 -3.17
CA GLU A 87 22.01 -2.08 -2.77
C GLU A 87 22.19 -1.66 -1.29
N ALA A 88 23.24 -2.17 -0.65
CA ALA A 88 23.59 -1.82 0.72
C ALA A 88 24.35 -0.48 0.79
N PHE A 89 24.15 0.27 1.87
CA PHE A 89 24.91 1.48 2.13
C PHE A 89 25.33 1.63 3.60
N LEU A 90 26.37 2.42 3.82
CA LEU A 90 26.86 2.82 5.12
C LEU A 90 27.11 4.32 5.14
N LEU A 91 26.55 5.03 6.14
CA LEU A 91 26.93 6.38 6.53
C LEU A 91 27.77 6.29 7.80
N LYS A 92 28.98 6.90 7.79
CA LYS A 92 29.86 6.96 8.95
C LYS A 92 30.48 8.35 9.07
N SER A 93 30.36 8.99 10.23
CA SER A 93 31.09 10.21 10.51
C SER A 93 32.43 9.90 11.20
N ALA A 94 33.49 10.47 10.72
CA ALA A 94 34.83 10.36 11.31
C ALA A 94 35.70 11.56 10.92
N ASN A 95 36.47 12.10 11.87
CA ASN A 95 37.43 13.18 11.63
C ASN A 95 36.83 14.43 10.95
N GLY A 96 35.61 14.82 11.31
CA GLY A 96 34.91 15.95 10.72
C GLY A 96 34.34 15.71 9.32
N CYS A 97 34.45 14.51 8.76
CA CYS A 97 33.93 14.11 7.45
C CYS A 97 32.78 13.13 7.57
N LEU A 98 31.89 13.13 6.58
CA LEU A 98 30.86 12.09 6.39
C LEU A 98 31.28 11.16 5.23
N TYR A 99 31.49 9.90 5.55
CA TYR A 99 31.75 8.84 4.58
C TYR A 99 30.41 8.18 4.21
N ILE A 100 30.16 8.09 2.91
CA ILE A 100 29.02 7.38 2.34
C ILE A 100 29.57 6.27 1.48
N LYS A 101 29.37 5.01 1.91
CA LYS A 101 29.76 3.84 1.13
C LYS A 101 28.52 3.16 0.56
N GLY A 102 28.59 2.69 -0.68
CA GLY A 102 27.60 1.83 -1.32
C GLY A 102 28.23 0.51 -1.77
N SER A 103 27.51 -0.58 -1.67
CA SER A 103 27.94 -1.87 -2.24
C SER A 103 27.99 -1.84 -3.77
N ASP A 104 27.11 -1.05 -4.35
CA ASP A 104 26.95 -0.76 -5.77
C ASP A 104 26.44 0.67 -5.95
N ASP A 105 26.12 1.08 -7.18
CA ASP A 105 25.65 2.44 -7.46
C ASP A 105 24.23 2.72 -6.95
N HIS A 106 23.36 1.72 -6.81
CA HIS A 106 22.06 1.87 -6.15
C HIS A 106 22.24 2.06 -4.63
N GLY A 107 23.06 1.21 -3.98
CA GLY A 107 23.40 1.39 -2.56
C GLY A 107 24.03 2.76 -2.30
N LEU A 108 24.90 3.21 -3.19
CA LEU A 108 25.49 4.56 -3.08
C LEU A 108 24.42 5.66 -3.23
N ALA A 109 23.48 5.50 -4.18
CA ALA A 109 22.38 6.45 -4.37
C ALA A 109 21.47 6.51 -3.15
N TYR A 110 21.13 5.37 -2.54
CA TYR A 110 20.32 5.34 -1.31
C TYR A 110 21.07 5.95 -0.13
N GLY A 111 22.37 5.71 0.01
CA GLY A 111 23.20 6.37 1.04
C GLY A 111 23.25 7.89 0.86
N ILE A 112 23.37 8.38 -0.36
CA ILE A 112 23.31 9.82 -0.69
C ILE A 112 21.94 10.40 -0.30
N LEU A 113 20.84 9.72 -0.63
CA LEU A 113 19.48 10.18 -0.32
C LEU A 113 19.12 10.01 1.16
N GLU A 114 19.79 9.11 1.89
CA GLU A 114 19.70 9.04 3.35
C GLU A 114 20.20 10.33 4.02
N VAL A 115 21.21 11.01 3.45
CA VAL A 115 21.60 12.35 3.92
C VAL A 115 20.47 13.36 3.72
N SER A 116 19.75 13.30 2.59
CA SER A 116 18.56 14.13 2.37
C SER A 116 17.49 13.87 3.44
N ARG A 117 17.25 12.60 3.78
CA ARG A 117 16.30 12.20 4.83
C ARG A 117 16.72 12.73 6.22
N LEU A 118 18.02 12.63 6.56
CA LEU A 118 18.58 13.17 7.80
C LEU A 118 18.52 14.70 7.85
N LEU A 119 18.58 15.39 6.72
CA LEU A 119 18.32 16.83 6.59
C LEU A 119 16.83 17.18 6.79
N GLY A 120 15.94 16.19 6.96
CA GLY A 120 14.51 16.42 7.13
C GLY A 120 13.73 16.61 5.81
N VAL A 121 14.30 16.21 4.68
CA VAL A 121 13.61 16.24 3.40
C VAL A 121 12.67 15.03 3.30
N SER A 122 11.38 15.30 3.19
CA SER A 122 10.36 14.27 2.98
C SER A 122 10.52 13.60 1.60
N PRO A 123 10.29 12.28 1.47
CA PRO A 123 10.10 11.64 0.17
C PRO A 123 8.99 12.32 -0.64
N TRP A 124 7.98 12.80 0.06
CA TRP A 124 6.77 13.44 -0.50
C TRP A 124 6.93 14.92 -0.80
N LYS A 125 8.15 15.48 -0.67
CA LYS A 125 8.40 16.91 -0.89
C LYS A 125 7.78 17.45 -2.18
N TRP A 126 7.78 16.65 -3.24
CA TRP A 126 7.20 17.06 -4.52
C TRP A 126 5.74 16.59 -4.67
N TRP A 127 5.44 15.32 -4.33
CA TRP A 127 4.12 14.71 -4.53
C TRP A 127 3.06 15.19 -3.53
N ALA A 128 3.45 15.64 -2.34
CA ALA A 128 2.52 16.20 -1.36
C ALA A 128 2.78 17.68 -1.03
N ASP A 129 3.65 18.35 -1.78
CA ASP A 129 4.06 19.75 -1.50
C ASP A 129 4.69 19.91 -0.10
N ALA A 130 5.39 18.88 0.38
CA ALA A 130 6.01 18.80 1.70
C ALA A 130 7.34 19.58 1.74
N GLU A 131 7.27 20.89 1.87
CA GLU A 131 8.44 21.77 1.86
C GLU A 131 9.32 21.54 3.10
N PRO A 132 10.64 21.25 2.95
CA PRO A 132 11.53 21.03 4.07
C PRO A 132 11.80 22.32 4.83
N LYS A 133 12.03 22.20 6.15
CA LYS A 133 12.45 23.31 6.98
C LYS A 133 13.87 23.73 6.64
N GLN A 134 14.13 25.03 6.66
CA GLN A 134 15.50 25.57 6.62
C GLN A 134 16.19 25.33 7.97
N LEU A 135 17.42 24.88 7.92
CA LEU A 135 18.27 24.61 9.07
C LEU A 135 19.43 25.63 9.14
N LYS A 136 19.83 26.01 10.36
CA LYS A 136 21.03 26.83 10.58
C LYS A 136 22.32 26.02 10.45
N ALA A 137 22.24 24.70 10.76
CA ALA A 137 23.34 23.76 10.61
C ALA A 137 22.78 22.33 10.55
N PHE A 138 23.54 21.44 9.94
CA PHE A 138 23.35 20.00 10.00
C PHE A 138 24.59 19.34 10.56
N SER A 139 24.45 18.51 11.58
CA SER A 139 25.58 17.83 12.21
C SER A 139 25.27 16.40 12.58
N LEU A 140 26.31 15.56 12.54
CA LEU A 140 26.29 14.18 13.02
C LEU A 140 27.38 14.00 14.04
N LYS A 141 27.08 13.34 15.16
CA LYS A 141 28.09 13.09 16.22
C LYS A 141 29.25 12.26 15.66
N GLU A 142 30.46 12.46 16.23
CA GLU A 142 31.60 11.59 15.87
C GLU A 142 31.27 10.12 16.12
N GLY A 143 31.67 9.25 15.19
CA GLY A 143 31.35 7.83 15.23
C GLY A 143 29.89 7.49 14.88
N TYR A 144 29.09 8.43 14.31
CA TYR A 144 27.80 8.09 13.75
C TYR A 144 27.94 6.95 12.74
N HIS A 145 27.12 5.93 12.87
CA HIS A 145 27.14 4.73 12.03
C HIS A 145 25.71 4.33 11.68
N ASN A 146 25.41 4.24 10.40
CA ASN A 146 24.11 3.79 9.88
C ASN A 146 24.34 2.93 8.65
N GLU A 147 24.30 1.61 8.86
CA GLU A 147 24.39 0.60 7.79
C GLU A 147 23.02 0.02 7.51
N GLN A 148 22.65 -0.05 6.25
CA GLN A 148 21.36 -0.57 5.81
C GLN A 148 21.50 -1.38 4.51
N SER A 149 20.61 -2.35 4.34
CA SER A 149 20.44 -3.12 3.11
C SER A 149 18.96 -3.52 2.96
N PRO A 150 18.44 -3.69 1.74
CA PRO A 150 17.06 -4.09 1.54
C PRO A 150 16.80 -5.51 2.00
N SER A 151 15.60 -5.76 2.54
CA SER A 151 15.12 -7.11 2.85
C SER A 151 14.58 -7.80 1.59
N VAL A 152 14.02 -7.04 0.64
CA VAL A 152 13.45 -7.54 -0.61
C VAL A 152 14.26 -6.99 -1.79
N GLU A 153 14.69 -7.84 -2.73
CA GLU A 153 15.58 -7.45 -3.82
C GLU A 153 14.92 -6.48 -4.81
N TYR A 154 13.73 -6.82 -5.32
CA TYR A 154 12.96 -5.97 -6.24
C TYR A 154 11.71 -5.47 -5.54
N ARG A 155 11.54 -4.16 -5.46
CA ARG A 155 10.46 -3.50 -4.72
C ARG A 155 10.02 -2.22 -5.40
N GLY A 156 8.70 -2.05 -5.54
CA GLY A 156 8.20 -0.92 -6.30
C GLY A 156 6.68 -0.80 -6.32
N ILE A 157 6.18 -0.01 -7.26
CA ILE A 157 4.76 0.26 -7.44
C ILE A 157 4.29 -0.05 -8.85
N PHE A 158 3.02 -0.34 -8.98
CA PHE A 158 2.28 -0.49 -10.23
C PHE A 158 1.19 0.57 -10.33
N ILE A 159 1.21 1.37 -11.39
CA ILE A 159 0.15 2.31 -11.72
C ILE A 159 -0.89 1.57 -12.56
N ASN A 160 -2.12 1.44 -12.06
CA ASN A 160 -3.15 0.60 -12.70
C ASN A 160 -4.51 1.25 -12.89
N ASP A 161 -4.78 2.44 -12.33
CA ASP A 161 -6.05 3.15 -12.47
C ASP A 161 -5.84 4.62 -12.86
N GLU A 162 -4.86 4.87 -13.70
CA GLU A 162 -4.34 6.17 -14.09
C GLU A 162 -5.28 7.03 -14.91
N ASP A 163 -6.31 6.45 -15.47
CA ASP A 163 -7.19 7.08 -16.48
C ASP A 163 -8.08 8.19 -15.91
N TRP A 164 -8.28 8.24 -14.59
CA TRP A 164 -9.08 9.29 -13.95
C TRP A 164 -8.24 10.35 -13.19
N GLY A 165 -6.96 10.10 -12.94
CA GLY A 165 -6.06 10.94 -12.13
C GLY A 165 -4.73 11.23 -12.83
N LEU A 166 -3.75 10.35 -12.68
CA LEU A 166 -2.37 10.57 -13.15
C LEU A 166 -2.29 10.89 -14.64
N MET A 167 -3.00 10.17 -15.50
CA MET A 167 -2.92 10.35 -16.96
C MET A 167 -3.49 11.71 -17.39
N PRO A 168 -4.73 12.10 -17.01
CA PRO A 168 -5.25 13.42 -17.37
C PRO A 168 -4.45 14.56 -16.73
N TRP A 169 -3.91 14.39 -15.53
CA TRP A 169 -3.04 15.37 -14.89
C TRP A 169 -1.70 15.49 -15.65
N SER A 170 -1.04 14.39 -15.95
CA SER A 170 0.22 14.38 -16.70
C SER A 170 0.07 15.09 -18.05
N GLY A 171 -0.80 14.59 -18.91
CA GLY A 171 -0.91 15.05 -20.30
C GLY A 171 -1.60 16.40 -20.49
N LYS A 172 -2.25 16.96 -19.48
CA LYS A 172 -3.00 18.25 -19.61
C LYS A 172 -2.59 19.33 -18.60
N THR A 173 -1.87 18.98 -17.53
CA THR A 173 -1.47 19.94 -16.49
C THR A 173 0.04 20.02 -16.33
N TYR A 174 0.69 18.88 -16.04
CA TYR A 174 2.10 18.89 -15.67
C TYR A 174 3.06 18.82 -16.88
N GLU A 175 2.72 18.01 -17.86
CA GLU A 175 3.51 17.77 -19.08
C GLU A 175 2.57 17.79 -20.30
N PRO A 176 1.95 18.97 -20.60
CA PRO A 176 0.94 19.07 -21.65
C PRO A 176 1.45 18.55 -22.99
N SER A 177 0.63 17.72 -23.63
CA SER A 177 0.98 17.07 -24.91
C SER A 177 -0.29 16.89 -25.76
N ASP A 178 -0.14 17.02 -27.08
CA ASP A 178 -1.19 16.71 -28.05
C ASP A 178 -1.32 15.19 -28.28
N ILE A 179 -0.38 14.39 -27.75
CA ILE A 179 -0.44 12.93 -27.86
C ILE A 179 -1.45 12.42 -26.83
N PRO A 180 -2.51 11.72 -27.25
CA PRO A 180 -3.49 11.16 -26.33
C PRO A 180 -2.86 10.20 -25.32
N GLY A 181 -3.31 10.27 -24.07
CA GLY A 181 -2.86 9.35 -23.02
C GLY A 181 -1.40 9.55 -22.57
N HIS A 182 -0.84 10.75 -22.76
CA HIS A 182 0.56 11.03 -22.50
C HIS A 182 0.91 11.00 -21.01
N ILE A 183 1.75 10.04 -20.62
CA ILE A 183 2.53 10.04 -19.39
C ILE A 183 3.99 10.06 -19.81
N GLY A 184 4.60 11.25 -19.84
CA GLY A 184 5.89 11.48 -20.46
C GLY A 184 7.06 11.39 -19.50
N PRO A 185 8.28 11.68 -20.01
CA PRO A 185 9.52 11.55 -19.25
C PRO A 185 9.61 12.50 -18.06
N LYS A 186 8.98 13.68 -18.09
CA LYS A 186 8.99 14.58 -16.93
C LYS A 186 8.14 14.02 -15.79
N THR A 187 6.99 13.43 -16.12
CA THR A 187 6.12 12.77 -15.14
C THR A 187 6.82 11.56 -14.54
N ASN A 188 7.39 10.68 -15.39
CA ASN A 188 8.12 9.52 -14.93
C ASN A 188 9.36 9.89 -14.10
N ALA A 189 10.07 10.98 -14.44
CA ALA A 189 11.17 11.48 -13.61
C ALA A 189 10.72 11.80 -12.16
N ARG A 190 9.49 12.34 -11.97
CA ARG A 190 8.95 12.60 -10.62
C ARG A 190 8.53 11.32 -9.91
N ILE A 191 8.00 10.35 -10.64
CA ILE A 191 7.70 9.03 -10.08
C ILE A 191 9.01 8.36 -9.63
N PHE A 192 10.02 8.35 -10.47
CA PHE A 192 11.30 7.70 -10.18
C PHE A 192 12.11 8.43 -9.09
N GLU A 193 12.00 9.76 -9.00
CA GLU A 193 12.52 10.51 -7.85
C GLU A 193 11.89 10.04 -6.54
N LEU A 194 10.56 9.87 -6.49
CA LEU A 194 9.83 9.35 -5.32
C LEU A 194 10.32 7.94 -4.98
N LEU A 195 10.40 7.05 -5.98
CA LEU A 195 10.84 5.66 -5.77
C LEU A 195 12.24 5.60 -5.19
N LEU A 196 13.20 6.37 -5.71
CA LEU A 196 14.56 6.42 -5.14
C LEU A 196 14.57 6.95 -3.70
N ARG A 197 13.78 7.99 -3.39
CA ARG A 197 13.67 8.51 -2.02
C ARG A 197 13.08 7.49 -1.05
N LEU A 198 12.18 6.63 -1.53
CA LEU A 198 11.60 5.50 -0.80
C LEU A 198 12.42 4.20 -0.93
N ARG A 199 13.62 4.28 -1.52
CA ARG A 199 14.54 3.14 -1.69
C ARG A 199 13.96 1.99 -2.50
N ALA A 200 13.05 2.30 -3.41
CA ALA A 200 12.50 1.37 -4.39
C ALA A 200 13.33 1.40 -5.69
N ASN A 201 13.27 0.30 -6.44
CA ASN A 201 14.02 0.11 -7.67
C ASN A 201 13.18 -0.40 -8.85
N THR A 202 11.88 -0.65 -8.64
CA THR A 202 11.02 -1.30 -9.64
C THR A 202 9.78 -0.46 -9.93
N TYR A 203 9.36 -0.46 -11.18
CA TYR A 203 8.15 0.22 -11.63
C TYR A 203 7.42 -0.59 -12.68
N TRP A 204 6.12 -0.81 -12.47
CA TRP A 204 5.20 -1.29 -13.49
C TRP A 204 4.40 -0.09 -14.00
N PRO A 205 4.55 0.28 -15.28
CA PRO A 205 3.90 1.46 -15.85
C PRO A 205 2.40 1.29 -16.00
N ALA A 206 1.72 2.42 -16.13
CA ALA A 206 0.33 2.54 -16.55
C ALA A 206 0.03 1.76 -17.83
N MET A 207 -1.10 1.04 -17.87
CA MET A 207 -1.35 0.01 -18.88
C MET A 207 -2.72 0.09 -19.57
N HIS A 208 -3.62 0.99 -19.16
CA HIS A 208 -4.95 1.07 -19.76
C HIS A 208 -4.92 1.51 -21.23
N GLU A 209 -5.92 1.13 -22.00
CA GLU A 209 -6.02 1.46 -23.46
C GLU A 209 -5.98 2.96 -23.76
N CYS A 210 -6.41 3.79 -22.81
CA CYS A 210 -6.40 5.24 -22.95
C CYS A 210 -5.03 5.88 -22.70
N THR A 211 -4.08 5.11 -22.15
CA THR A 211 -2.73 5.57 -21.84
C THR A 211 -1.77 5.10 -22.93
N ARG A 212 -0.94 6.05 -23.42
CA ARG A 212 0.11 5.69 -24.37
C ARG A 212 1.14 4.77 -23.71
N PRO A 213 1.47 3.61 -24.31
CA PRO A 213 2.39 2.65 -23.73
C PRO A 213 3.75 3.26 -23.39
N PHE A 214 4.33 2.83 -22.26
CA PHE A 214 5.55 3.38 -21.68
C PHE A 214 6.72 3.42 -22.70
N PHE A 215 6.99 2.31 -23.38
CA PHE A 215 8.09 2.18 -24.33
C PHE A 215 7.82 2.85 -25.68
N LEU A 216 6.57 3.22 -25.98
CA LEU A 216 6.20 4.00 -27.16
C LEU A 216 6.21 5.51 -26.91
N THR A 217 6.45 5.94 -25.67
CA THR A 217 6.54 7.34 -25.27
C THR A 217 8.01 7.74 -25.22
N GLU A 218 8.40 8.63 -26.13
CA GLU A 218 9.78 9.11 -26.25
C GLU A 218 10.31 9.68 -24.93
N GLY A 219 11.55 9.34 -24.57
CA GLY A 219 12.22 9.79 -23.36
C GLY A 219 11.93 8.96 -22.09
N ASN A 220 10.88 8.16 -22.05
CA ASN A 220 10.53 7.37 -20.86
C ASN A 220 11.62 6.33 -20.53
N ARG A 221 12.12 5.64 -21.54
CA ARG A 221 13.18 4.65 -21.41
C ARG A 221 14.48 5.27 -20.88
N GLU A 222 14.87 6.41 -21.42
CA GLU A 222 16.08 7.15 -21.04
C GLU A 222 15.99 7.62 -19.58
N VAL A 223 14.82 8.07 -19.14
CA VAL A 223 14.59 8.48 -17.75
C VAL A 223 14.65 7.27 -16.81
N ALA A 224 14.11 6.11 -17.19
CA ALA A 224 14.24 4.90 -16.40
C ALA A 224 15.70 4.51 -16.16
N LEU A 225 16.53 4.56 -17.22
CA LEU A 225 17.98 4.35 -17.14
C LEU A 225 18.67 5.38 -16.26
N GLN A 226 18.30 6.67 -16.39
CA GLN A 226 18.87 7.75 -15.59
C GLN A 226 18.65 7.56 -14.09
N TYR A 227 17.49 7.03 -13.71
CA TYR A 227 17.13 6.78 -12.31
C TYR A 227 17.42 5.34 -11.85
N GLY A 228 17.94 4.47 -12.73
CA GLY A 228 18.26 3.09 -12.41
C GLY A 228 17.04 2.25 -12.05
N ILE A 229 15.87 2.55 -12.62
CA ILE A 229 14.63 1.84 -12.30
C ILE A 229 14.42 0.65 -13.24
N TYR A 230 14.20 -0.52 -12.66
CA TYR A 230 13.79 -1.71 -13.38
C TYR A 230 12.34 -1.56 -13.85
N ILE A 231 12.14 -1.63 -15.16
CA ILE A 231 10.79 -1.60 -15.72
C ILE A 231 10.30 -3.03 -15.91
N GLY A 232 9.12 -3.30 -15.39
CA GLY A 232 8.42 -4.58 -15.55
C GLY A 232 7.02 -4.38 -16.10
N GLY A 233 6.19 -5.43 -16.01
CA GLY A 233 4.79 -5.40 -16.38
C GLY A 233 4.03 -6.49 -15.64
N SER A 234 2.71 -6.35 -15.58
CA SER A 234 1.85 -7.30 -14.90
C SER A 234 1.67 -8.59 -15.73
N HIS A 235 0.82 -9.49 -15.23
CA HIS A 235 0.36 -10.69 -15.93
C HIS A 235 -0.30 -10.41 -17.30
N CYS A 236 -0.66 -9.15 -17.57
CA CYS A 236 -1.24 -8.69 -18.84
C CYS A 236 -0.20 -8.11 -19.81
N GLU A 237 1.02 -7.82 -19.33
CA GLU A 237 2.12 -7.19 -20.11
C GLU A 237 3.33 -8.12 -20.24
N PRO A 238 3.18 -9.32 -20.83
CA PRO A 238 4.30 -10.23 -20.99
C PRO A 238 5.36 -9.64 -21.92
N MET A 239 6.62 -10.01 -21.68
CA MET A 239 7.79 -9.63 -22.51
C MET A 239 7.97 -8.11 -22.62
N ALA A 240 7.65 -7.35 -21.57
CA ALA A 240 7.69 -5.89 -21.52
C ALA A 240 6.79 -5.20 -22.56
N SER A 241 5.72 -5.84 -23.02
CA SER A 241 4.78 -5.28 -23.98
C SER A 241 3.43 -4.96 -23.35
N SER A 242 2.81 -3.83 -23.69
CA SER A 242 1.44 -3.53 -23.27
C SER A 242 0.43 -4.11 -24.24
N THR A 243 -0.25 -5.19 -23.83
CA THR A 243 -1.24 -5.82 -24.73
C THR A 243 -2.44 -4.92 -24.96
N ALA A 244 -2.87 -4.15 -23.98
CA ALA A 244 -4.01 -3.24 -24.09
C ALA A 244 -3.74 -2.08 -25.06
N GLY A 245 -2.57 -1.46 -24.94
CA GLY A 245 -2.21 -0.30 -25.75
C GLY A 245 -1.51 -0.65 -27.06
N GLU A 246 -0.56 -1.61 -27.05
CA GLU A 246 0.33 -1.84 -28.18
C GLU A 246 -0.19 -2.87 -29.19
N TRP A 247 -0.94 -3.91 -28.75
CA TRP A 247 -1.41 -4.91 -29.69
C TRP A 247 -2.31 -4.30 -30.79
N LYS A 248 -3.15 -3.34 -30.44
CA LYS A 248 -3.97 -2.61 -31.42
C LYS A 248 -3.16 -1.72 -32.38
N MET A 249 -1.97 -1.33 -31.99
CA MET A 249 -1.10 -0.44 -32.78
C MET A 249 -0.10 -1.23 -33.64
N ARG A 250 0.42 -2.35 -33.14
CA ARG A 250 1.55 -3.09 -33.72
C ARG A 250 1.26 -4.57 -33.95
N GLY A 251 0.23 -5.11 -33.30
CA GLY A 251 -0.18 -6.51 -33.45
C GLY A 251 -0.90 -6.76 -34.78
N VAL A 252 -0.91 -8.02 -35.21
CA VAL A 252 -1.59 -8.47 -36.42
C VAL A 252 -2.56 -9.60 -36.06
N GLY A 253 -3.83 -9.46 -36.38
CA GLY A 253 -4.86 -10.44 -36.06
C GLY A 253 -5.22 -10.47 -34.58
N GLU A 254 -5.76 -11.58 -34.11
CA GLU A 254 -6.14 -11.76 -32.71
C GLU A 254 -4.94 -12.09 -31.84
N TYR A 255 -4.98 -11.66 -30.54
CA TYR A 255 -3.95 -12.00 -29.57
C TYR A 255 -4.21 -13.42 -29.04
N ASP A 256 -4.02 -14.40 -29.91
CA ASP A 256 -4.32 -15.82 -29.74
C ASP A 256 -3.10 -16.66 -30.15
N PHE A 257 -2.42 -17.24 -29.15
CA PHE A 257 -1.19 -17.99 -29.39
C PHE A 257 -1.43 -19.32 -30.13
N LEU A 258 -2.63 -19.90 -30.06
CA LEU A 258 -2.97 -21.14 -30.79
C LEU A 258 -3.17 -20.88 -32.27
N ASN A 259 -3.93 -19.84 -32.62
CA ASN A 259 -4.38 -19.60 -33.98
C ASN A 259 -3.59 -18.52 -34.72
N ASN A 260 -2.79 -17.71 -33.97
CA ASN A 260 -2.01 -16.58 -34.51
C ASN A 260 -0.59 -16.54 -33.94
N ARG A 261 0.02 -17.69 -33.73
CA ARG A 261 1.30 -17.86 -33.03
C ARG A 261 2.42 -16.99 -33.60
N GLU A 262 2.59 -16.98 -34.91
CA GLU A 262 3.71 -16.27 -35.56
C GLU A 262 3.66 -14.77 -35.29
N ASN A 263 2.50 -14.15 -35.42
CA ASN A 263 2.34 -12.71 -35.17
C ASN A 263 2.49 -12.36 -33.69
N VAL A 264 2.03 -13.23 -32.78
CA VAL A 264 2.23 -13.04 -31.33
C VAL A 264 3.72 -13.15 -30.98
N LEU A 265 4.43 -14.11 -31.51
CA LEU A 265 5.89 -14.24 -31.33
C LEU A 265 6.64 -13.05 -31.90
N GLN A 266 6.29 -12.59 -33.11
CA GLN A 266 6.91 -11.43 -33.72
C GLN A 266 6.72 -10.16 -32.87
N PHE A 267 5.53 -9.97 -32.33
CA PHE A 267 5.23 -8.86 -31.43
C PHE A 267 6.12 -8.85 -30.17
N TRP A 268 6.32 -10.01 -29.55
CA TRP A 268 7.22 -10.14 -28.38
C TRP A 268 8.68 -10.00 -28.79
N GLU A 269 9.10 -10.61 -29.93
CA GLU A 269 10.47 -10.53 -30.43
C GLU A 269 10.88 -9.08 -30.70
N ASP A 270 10.02 -8.30 -31.32
CA ASP A 270 10.30 -6.89 -31.64
C ASP A 270 10.50 -6.08 -30.36
N ARG A 271 9.65 -6.31 -29.31
CA ARG A 271 9.82 -5.63 -28.03
C ARG A 271 11.11 -6.05 -27.33
N VAL A 272 11.42 -7.32 -27.29
CA VAL A 272 12.63 -7.82 -26.62
C VAL A 272 13.89 -7.24 -27.28
N LYS A 273 13.94 -7.17 -28.61
CA LYS A 273 15.04 -6.51 -29.36
C LYS A 273 15.16 -5.03 -29.01
N GLU A 274 14.01 -4.33 -28.91
CA GLU A 274 13.98 -2.89 -28.63
C GLU A 274 14.51 -2.55 -27.24
N VAL A 275 14.26 -3.41 -26.24
CA VAL A 275 14.65 -3.16 -24.84
C VAL A 275 15.86 -3.99 -24.39
N ALA A 276 16.50 -4.75 -25.28
CA ALA A 276 17.70 -5.50 -24.96
C ALA A 276 18.79 -4.59 -24.37
N GLY A 277 19.43 -5.03 -23.28
CA GLY A 277 20.43 -4.24 -22.57
C GLY A 277 19.87 -3.18 -21.60
N GLN A 278 18.55 -3.07 -21.48
CA GLN A 278 17.88 -2.24 -20.48
C GLN A 278 17.63 -3.04 -19.17
N PRO A 279 17.46 -2.38 -18.01
CA PRO A 279 17.10 -3.04 -16.75
C PRO A 279 15.60 -3.42 -16.77
N ILE A 280 15.29 -4.55 -17.39
CA ILE A 280 13.92 -5.07 -17.51
C ILE A 280 13.73 -6.27 -16.61
N LEU A 281 12.56 -6.32 -15.94
CA LEU A 281 12.03 -7.49 -15.27
C LEU A 281 10.97 -8.11 -16.20
N TYR A 282 11.32 -9.18 -16.88
CA TYR A 282 10.44 -9.77 -17.87
C TYR A 282 9.36 -10.64 -17.22
N THR A 283 8.12 -10.19 -17.27
CA THR A 283 6.99 -11.06 -17.00
C THR A 283 6.83 -12.02 -18.16
N ILE A 284 6.79 -13.32 -17.85
CA ILE A 284 6.55 -14.39 -18.84
C ILE A 284 5.21 -15.07 -18.54
N GLY A 285 4.65 -15.72 -19.54
CA GLY A 285 3.29 -16.24 -19.54
C GLY A 285 2.38 -15.46 -20.47
N MET A 286 1.10 -15.71 -20.43
CA MET A 286 0.12 -15.05 -21.28
C MET A 286 -1.28 -15.13 -20.64
N ARG A 287 -2.05 -14.05 -20.80
CA ARG A 287 -3.52 -14.01 -20.69
C ARG A 287 -4.08 -13.44 -22.00
N GLY A 288 -5.31 -12.97 -22.01
CA GLY A 288 -5.86 -12.20 -23.13
C GLY A 288 -5.37 -10.76 -23.15
N VAL A 289 -5.89 -9.98 -24.07
CA VAL A 289 -5.66 -8.53 -24.14
C VAL A 289 -6.22 -7.88 -22.87
N HIS A 290 -5.44 -6.98 -22.27
CA HIS A 290 -5.78 -6.38 -21.00
C HIS A 290 -5.96 -7.44 -19.90
N ASP A 291 -6.97 -7.35 -19.07
CA ASP A 291 -7.30 -8.35 -18.03
C ASP A 291 -8.25 -9.46 -18.53
N GLY A 292 -8.33 -9.67 -19.86
CA GLY A 292 -9.13 -10.71 -20.49
C GLY A 292 -8.60 -12.12 -20.26
N ALA A 293 -9.47 -13.11 -20.40
CA ALA A 293 -9.06 -14.51 -20.43
C ALA A 293 -8.28 -14.85 -21.71
N MET A 294 -7.43 -15.88 -21.64
CA MET A 294 -6.68 -16.38 -22.78
C MET A 294 -7.65 -16.78 -23.91
N GLN A 295 -7.37 -16.35 -25.14
CA GLN A 295 -8.14 -16.72 -26.31
C GLN A 295 -7.70 -18.10 -26.84
N GLY A 296 -8.60 -18.81 -27.47
CA GLY A 296 -8.35 -20.10 -28.11
C GLY A 296 -8.40 -21.30 -27.14
N ALA A 297 -8.02 -21.14 -25.88
CA ALA A 297 -8.03 -22.20 -24.86
C ALA A 297 -9.19 -22.03 -23.87
N LYS A 298 -10.10 -23.00 -23.80
CA LYS A 298 -11.34 -22.91 -23.02
C LYS A 298 -11.28 -23.65 -21.68
N THR A 299 -10.49 -24.69 -21.59
CA THR A 299 -10.35 -25.51 -20.38
C THR A 299 -9.01 -25.25 -19.70
N THR A 300 -8.93 -25.55 -18.41
CA THR A 300 -7.68 -25.43 -17.63
C THR A 300 -6.54 -26.25 -18.24
N GLU A 301 -6.84 -27.43 -18.80
CA GLU A 301 -5.82 -28.29 -19.41
C GLU A 301 -5.34 -27.75 -20.76
N GLU A 302 -6.25 -27.19 -21.57
CA GLU A 302 -5.86 -26.47 -22.79
C GLU A 302 -5.01 -25.25 -22.48
N GLN A 303 -5.39 -24.44 -21.49
CA GLN A 303 -4.62 -23.27 -21.05
C GLN A 303 -3.23 -23.66 -20.53
N LYS A 304 -3.12 -24.76 -19.79
CA LYS A 304 -1.84 -25.30 -19.34
C LYS A 304 -0.93 -25.68 -20.53
N THR A 305 -1.46 -26.41 -21.50
CA THR A 305 -0.70 -26.80 -22.70
C THR A 305 -0.21 -25.60 -23.50
N VAL A 306 -1.06 -24.57 -23.63
CA VAL A 306 -0.68 -23.31 -24.29
C VAL A 306 0.41 -22.59 -23.48
N LEU A 307 0.24 -22.45 -22.17
CA LEU A 307 1.21 -21.76 -21.32
C LEU A 307 2.57 -22.45 -21.29
N ASP A 308 2.64 -23.79 -21.28
CA ASP A 308 3.90 -24.53 -21.41
C ASP A 308 4.63 -24.13 -22.71
N SER A 309 3.90 -24.04 -23.82
CA SER A 309 4.44 -23.63 -25.13
C SER A 309 4.85 -22.15 -25.15
N VAL A 310 4.08 -21.28 -24.50
CA VAL A 310 4.36 -19.85 -24.37
C VAL A 310 5.62 -19.62 -23.57
N LEU A 311 5.73 -20.22 -22.37
CA LEU A 311 6.92 -20.11 -21.50
C LEU A 311 8.19 -20.51 -22.23
N LYS A 312 8.14 -21.63 -22.95
CA LYS A 312 9.29 -22.10 -23.76
C LYS A 312 9.67 -21.09 -24.83
N ALA A 313 8.71 -20.62 -25.63
CA ALA A 313 8.97 -19.70 -26.73
C ALA A 313 9.49 -18.34 -26.24
N GLN A 314 8.93 -17.80 -25.15
CA GLN A 314 9.39 -16.54 -24.56
C GLN A 314 10.82 -16.66 -24.03
N ARG A 315 11.17 -17.78 -23.37
CA ARG A 315 12.54 -18.03 -22.90
C ARG A 315 13.54 -18.21 -24.05
N GLU A 316 13.13 -18.79 -25.16
CA GLU A 316 13.96 -18.85 -26.39
C GLU A 316 14.27 -17.44 -26.90
N LEU A 317 13.30 -16.53 -26.91
CA LEU A 317 13.52 -15.13 -27.29
C LEU A 317 14.46 -14.41 -26.31
N LEU A 318 14.30 -14.60 -25.00
CA LEU A 318 15.19 -14.04 -23.99
C LEU A 318 16.62 -14.58 -24.12
N GLY A 319 16.76 -15.88 -24.36
CA GLY A 319 18.06 -16.52 -24.60
C GLY A 319 18.76 -16.03 -25.87
N LYS A 320 17.99 -15.68 -26.90
CA LYS A 320 18.50 -15.19 -28.20
C LYS A 320 18.94 -13.73 -28.14
N TYR A 321 18.19 -12.87 -27.43
CA TYR A 321 18.35 -11.41 -27.54
C TYR A 321 18.87 -10.73 -26.28
N VAL A 322 18.68 -11.33 -25.10
CA VAL A 322 19.04 -10.70 -23.82
C VAL A 322 20.28 -11.35 -23.22
N ASN A 323 20.23 -12.64 -22.93
CA ASN A 323 21.38 -13.38 -22.38
C ASN A 323 21.27 -14.87 -22.77
N LYS A 324 22.33 -15.41 -23.36
CA LYS A 324 22.39 -16.85 -23.73
C LYS A 324 22.12 -17.79 -22.55
N ASP A 325 22.59 -17.40 -21.36
CA ASP A 325 22.19 -18.04 -20.10
C ASP A 325 20.91 -17.36 -19.61
N VAL A 326 19.76 -17.89 -20.03
CA VAL A 326 18.46 -17.32 -19.73
C VAL A 326 18.14 -17.32 -18.23
N ALA A 327 18.85 -18.13 -17.43
CA ALA A 327 18.72 -18.12 -15.98
C ALA A 327 19.27 -16.84 -15.32
N GLN A 328 20.11 -16.07 -16.02
CA GLN A 328 20.62 -14.78 -15.57
C GLN A 328 19.67 -13.62 -15.93
N VAL A 329 18.65 -13.87 -16.74
CA VAL A 329 17.64 -12.87 -17.07
C VAL A 329 16.59 -12.82 -15.97
N PRO A 330 16.31 -11.67 -15.35
CA PRO A 330 15.25 -11.56 -14.35
C PRO A 330 13.87 -11.84 -14.97
N GLN A 331 13.22 -12.91 -14.53
CA GLN A 331 11.94 -13.37 -15.06
C GLN A 331 10.92 -13.53 -13.94
N LEU A 332 9.69 -13.10 -14.20
CA LEU A 332 8.55 -13.16 -13.29
C LEU A 332 7.42 -13.99 -13.92
N PHE A 333 6.79 -14.85 -13.16
CA PHE A 333 5.54 -15.50 -13.54
C PHE A 333 4.47 -15.15 -12.50
N VAL A 334 3.34 -14.59 -12.97
CA VAL A 334 2.28 -14.05 -12.12
C VAL A 334 1.02 -14.92 -12.26
N PRO A 335 0.78 -15.90 -11.38
CA PRO A 335 -0.39 -16.76 -11.41
C PRO A 335 -1.65 -16.01 -10.89
N TYR A 336 -2.12 -15.04 -11.65
CA TYR A 336 -3.25 -14.20 -11.28
C TYR A 336 -4.58 -14.80 -11.72
N LYS A 337 -5.60 -14.72 -10.87
CA LYS A 337 -6.96 -15.22 -11.12
C LYS A 337 -6.98 -16.71 -11.57
N GLU A 338 -7.48 -16.98 -12.79
CA GLU A 338 -7.60 -18.34 -13.35
C GLU A 338 -6.22 -18.98 -13.61
N VAL A 339 -5.19 -18.20 -13.81
CA VAL A 339 -3.82 -18.72 -14.01
C VAL A 339 -3.31 -19.44 -12.77
N LEU A 340 -3.78 -19.09 -11.57
CA LEU A 340 -3.49 -19.84 -10.36
C LEU A 340 -4.09 -21.24 -10.41
N ASP A 341 -5.29 -21.40 -10.94
CA ASP A 341 -5.93 -22.73 -11.11
C ASP A 341 -5.15 -23.57 -12.14
N VAL A 342 -4.65 -22.95 -13.22
CA VAL A 342 -3.77 -23.60 -14.21
C VAL A 342 -2.44 -24.02 -13.58
N TYR A 343 -1.86 -23.19 -12.72
CA TYR A 343 -0.66 -23.53 -11.98
C TYR A 343 -0.88 -24.75 -11.07
N HIS A 344 -1.97 -24.74 -10.30
CA HIS A 344 -2.33 -25.89 -9.43
C HIS A 344 -2.67 -27.15 -10.23
N ALA A 345 -3.09 -27.03 -11.50
CA ALA A 345 -3.28 -28.16 -12.40
C ALA A 345 -1.94 -28.74 -12.94
N GLY A 346 -0.80 -28.25 -12.44
CA GLY A 346 0.54 -28.81 -12.70
C GLY A 346 1.29 -28.15 -13.86
N LEU A 347 1.04 -26.87 -14.14
CA LEU A 347 1.88 -26.08 -15.05
C LEU A 347 3.32 -26.04 -14.52
N GLN A 348 4.29 -26.38 -15.37
CA GLN A 348 5.69 -26.39 -15.01
C GLN A 348 6.34 -25.04 -15.30
N VAL A 349 6.54 -24.24 -14.25
CA VAL A 349 7.28 -22.97 -14.36
C VAL A 349 8.76 -23.26 -14.10
N PRO A 350 9.71 -22.82 -14.98
CA PRO A 350 11.14 -23.08 -14.78
C PRO A 350 11.67 -22.59 -13.43
N GLU A 351 12.58 -23.35 -12.81
CA GLU A 351 13.07 -23.15 -11.44
C GLU A 351 13.73 -21.80 -11.16
N ASP A 352 14.29 -21.17 -12.18
CA ASP A 352 14.96 -19.86 -12.12
C ASP A 352 13.99 -18.67 -12.25
N VAL A 353 12.72 -18.93 -12.53
CA VAL A 353 11.67 -17.91 -12.65
C VAL A 353 11.07 -17.60 -11.28
N CYS A 354 10.96 -16.32 -10.94
CA CYS A 354 10.32 -15.88 -9.71
C CYS A 354 8.80 -16.07 -9.80
N LEU A 355 8.21 -16.79 -8.84
CA LEU A 355 6.75 -16.92 -8.72
C LEU A 355 6.20 -15.70 -7.97
N VAL A 356 5.34 -14.92 -8.61
CA VAL A 356 4.76 -13.70 -8.03
C VAL A 356 3.31 -13.96 -7.67
N TRP A 357 3.09 -14.27 -6.41
CA TRP A 357 1.77 -14.55 -5.85
C TRP A 357 0.92 -13.28 -5.79
N CYS A 358 -0.38 -13.44 -5.67
CA CYS A 358 -1.30 -12.32 -5.66
C CYS A 358 -2.21 -12.38 -4.43
N ASP A 359 -2.66 -11.21 -3.98
CA ASP A 359 -3.80 -11.13 -3.08
C ASP A 359 -5.13 -11.33 -3.84
N ASP A 360 -6.22 -11.29 -3.12
CA ASP A 360 -7.57 -11.39 -3.68
C ASP A 360 -8.11 -10.04 -4.21
N ASN A 361 -7.25 -9.07 -4.43
CA ASN A 361 -7.47 -7.66 -4.77
C ASN A 361 -8.04 -6.82 -3.62
N TYR A 362 -8.27 -7.39 -2.46
CA TYR A 362 -8.78 -6.71 -1.26
C TYR A 362 -7.84 -6.88 -0.06
N GLY A 363 -6.61 -7.29 -0.34
CA GLY A 363 -5.54 -7.34 0.63
C GLY A 363 -5.33 -8.70 1.31
N MET A 364 -6.05 -9.76 0.95
CA MET A 364 -5.83 -11.10 1.51
C MET A 364 -5.00 -11.95 0.56
N VAL A 365 -3.79 -12.34 0.96
CA VAL A 365 -2.89 -13.18 0.15
C VAL A 365 -3.55 -14.53 -0.11
N ARG A 366 -3.64 -14.92 -1.38
CA ARG A 366 -4.39 -16.12 -1.81
C ARG A 366 -3.59 -17.41 -1.75
N HIS A 367 -2.28 -17.32 -1.82
CA HIS A 367 -1.40 -18.48 -1.81
C HIS A 367 -0.10 -18.14 -1.07
N PHE A 368 0.28 -18.99 -0.14
CA PHE A 368 1.56 -18.93 0.52
C PHE A 368 2.44 -20.07 0.01
N PRO A 369 3.72 -19.81 -0.32
CA PRO A 369 4.60 -20.81 -0.91
C PRO A 369 4.73 -22.09 -0.07
N THR A 370 4.61 -23.24 -0.73
CA THR A 370 4.96 -24.55 -0.14
C THR A 370 6.46 -24.65 0.14
N ALA A 371 6.90 -25.74 0.76
CA ALA A 371 8.33 -25.97 1.02
C ALA A 371 9.12 -26.06 -0.29
N GLU A 372 8.57 -26.71 -1.31
CA GLU A 372 9.16 -26.85 -2.65
C GLU A 372 9.25 -25.50 -3.37
N GLU A 373 8.19 -24.70 -3.31
CA GLU A 373 8.14 -23.36 -3.92
C GLU A 373 9.13 -22.40 -3.24
N ARG A 374 9.33 -22.51 -1.91
CA ARG A 374 10.36 -21.73 -1.21
C ARG A 374 11.79 -22.12 -1.59
N ALA A 375 12.02 -23.38 -1.96
CA ALA A 375 13.34 -23.87 -2.33
C ALA A 375 13.75 -23.48 -3.76
N ARG A 376 12.85 -22.91 -4.58
CA ARG A 376 13.12 -22.53 -5.97
C ARG A 376 14.21 -21.46 -6.08
N LYS A 377 15.07 -21.56 -7.08
CA LYS A 377 16.15 -20.58 -7.34
C LYS A 377 15.63 -19.20 -7.72
N GLY A 378 14.52 -19.14 -8.44
CA GLY A 378 13.87 -17.90 -8.84
C GLY A 378 13.26 -17.14 -7.65
N GLY A 379 12.99 -17.83 -6.54
CA GLY A 379 12.38 -17.27 -5.36
C GLY A 379 10.90 -16.94 -5.55
N ASN A 380 10.35 -16.22 -4.57
CA ASN A 380 8.94 -15.86 -4.52
C ASN A 380 8.75 -14.35 -4.34
N GLY A 381 7.74 -13.81 -4.98
CA GLY A 381 7.32 -12.43 -4.91
C GLY A 381 5.83 -12.26 -4.68
N ILE A 382 5.39 -11.00 -4.56
CA ILE A 382 3.98 -10.66 -4.41
C ILE A 382 3.59 -9.45 -5.25
N TYR A 383 2.42 -9.54 -5.84
CA TYR A 383 1.64 -8.46 -6.42
C TYR A 383 0.44 -8.19 -5.50
N TYR A 384 0.46 -7.03 -4.81
CA TYR A 384 -0.45 -6.69 -3.73
C TYR A 384 -1.23 -5.41 -4.03
N HIS A 385 -2.49 -5.30 -3.60
CA HIS A 385 -3.38 -4.19 -3.91
C HIS A 385 -3.67 -3.31 -2.70
N VAL A 386 -3.58 -1.98 -2.88
CA VAL A 386 -4.14 -0.97 -1.96
C VAL A 386 -5.18 -0.09 -2.65
N SER A 387 -5.41 -0.35 -3.92
CA SER A 387 -6.45 0.22 -4.78
C SER A 387 -6.88 -0.84 -5.79
N TYR A 388 -8.17 -0.89 -6.13
CA TYR A 388 -8.68 -1.86 -7.10
C TYR A 388 -9.93 -1.33 -7.82
N TRP A 389 -9.94 -1.52 -9.12
CA TRP A 389 -11.13 -1.42 -9.96
C TRP A 389 -11.65 -2.79 -10.32
N GLY A 390 -12.73 -3.23 -9.65
CA GLY A 390 -13.24 -4.56 -9.93
C GLY A 390 -14.35 -5.03 -9.01
N ARG A 391 -14.72 -6.32 -9.10
CA ARG A 391 -15.80 -6.96 -8.35
C ARG A 391 -15.31 -7.55 -7.03
N PRO A 392 -16.13 -7.49 -5.97
CA PRO A 392 -17.54 -7.08 -5.89
C PRO A 392 -17.79 -5.58 -5.94
N HIS A 393 -16.80 -4.73 -5.60
CA HIS A 393 -16.88 -3.28 -5.63
C HIS A 393 -15.48 -2.67 -5.76
N ASP A 394 -15.35 -1.58 -6.48
CA ASP A 394 -14.11 -0.82 -6.59
C ASP A 394 -13.83 0.00 -5.33
N TYR A 395 -12.54 0.22 -5.05
CA TYR A 395 -12.04 1.15 -4.06
C TYR A 395 -10.74 1.80 -4.59
N LEU A 396 -10.87 2.89 -5.31
CA LEU A 396 -9.78 3.55 -6.03
C LEU A 396 -9.68 5.06 -5.76
N TRP A 397 -10.68 5.63 -5.06
CA TRP A 397 -10.82 7.08 -4.94
C TRP A 397 -10.01 7.68 -3.79
N LEU A 398 -10.04 7.08 -2.61
CA LEU A 398 -9.33 7.54 -1.41
C LEU A 398 -8.38 6.45 -0.90
N GLY A 399 -7.34 6.84 -0.17
CA GLY A 399 -6.40 5.91 0.48
C GLY A 399 -7.04 5.22 1.69
N THR A 400 -8.10 4.44 1.47
CA THR A 400 -8.91 3.79 2.52
C THR A 400 -8.40 2.41 2.94
N PHE A 401 -7.30 1.94 2.38
CA PHE A 401 -6.75 0.64 2.72
C PHE A 401 -6.10 0.68 4.11
N SER A 402 -6.44 -0.30 4.96
CA SER A 402 -5.95 -0.36 6.34
C SER A 402 -4.44 -0.62 6.41
N PRO A 403 -3.66 0.26 7.04
CA PRO A 403 -2.23 0.03 7.28
C PRO A 403 -1.97 -1.24 8.10
N ALA A 404 -2.83 -1.55 9.07
CA ALA A 404 -2.67 -2.74 9.89
C ALA A 404 -2.92 -4.05 9.12
N LEU A 405 -3.86 -4.04 8.15
CA LEU A 405 -4.07 -5.17 7.25
C LEU A 405 -2.86 -5.36 6.32
N LEU A 406 -2.35 -4.27 5.73
CA LEU A 406 -1.15 -4.30 4.91
C LEU A 406 0.03 -4.87 5.71
N TYR A 407 0.24 -4.36 6.93
CA TYR A 407 1.30 -4.82 7.82
C TYR A 407 1.18 -6.31 8.14
N GLN A 408 -0.01 -6.78 8.51
CA GLN A 408 -0.28 -8.17 8.83
C GLN A 408 0.00 -9.09 7.63
N GLN A 409 -0.58 -8.81 6.47
CA GLN A 409 -0.47 -9.67 5.30
C GLN A 409 0.95 -9.70 4.72
N MET A 410 1.62 -8.55 4.67
CA MET A 410 2.98 -8.47 4.16
C MET A 410 3.99 -9.10 5.12
N SER A 411 3.76 -9.01 6.43
CA SER A 411 4.57 -9.70 7.43
C SER A 411 4.43 -11.22 7.28
N GLU A 412 3.21 -11.74 7.15
CA GLU A 412 2.99 -13.17 6.90
C GLU A 412 3.60 -13.62 5.57
N ALA A 413 3.42 -12.84 4.51
CA ALA A 413 3.99 -13.15 3.20
C ALA A 413 5.52 -13.29 3.27
N TRP A 414 6.20 -12.34 3.92
CA TRP A 414 7.65 -12.38 4.07
C TRP A 414 8.11 -13.57 4.92
N HIS A 415 7.43 -13.82 6.04
CA HIS A 415 7.72 -14.96 6.92
C HIS A 415 7.56 -16.30 6.20
N LYS A 416 6.58 -16.42 5.31
CA LYS A 416 6.33 -17.62 4.49
C LYS A 416 7.22 -17.70 3.23
N GLY A 417 8.23 -16.83 3.08
CA GLY A 417 9.26 -16.93 2.05
C GLY A 417 8.99 -16.11 0.77
N ILE A 418 8.05 -15.17 0.80
CA ILE A 418 7.83 -14.23 -0.30
C ILE A 418 8.79 -13.04 -0.11
N GLN A 419 10.03 -13.17 -0.59
CA GLN A 419 11.14 -12.30 -0.21
C GLN A 419 11.90 -11.70 -1.41
N LYS A 420 11.61 -12.15 -2.64
CA LYS A 420 12.41 -11.77 -3.82
C LYS A 420 11.90 -10.50 -4.51
N PHE A 421 10.59 -10.40 -4.68
CA PHE A 421 9.95 -9.36 -5.48
C PHE A 421 8.65 -8.88 -4.82
N TRP A 422 8.54 -7.56 -4.56
CA TRP A 422 7.33 -6.95 -4.01
C TRP A 422 6.87 -5.78 -4.89
N ILE A 423 5.65 -5.85 -5.40
CA ILE A 423 5.04 -4.80 -6.21
C ILE A 423 3.67 -4.43 -5.66
N LEU A 424 3.45 -3.14 -5.42
CA LEU A 424 2.20 -2.59 -4.90
C LEU A 424 1.37 -1.98 -6.01
N ASN A 425 0.19 -2.52 -6.26
CA ASN A 425 -0.81 -1.85 -7.08
C ASN A 425 -1.41 -0.69 -6.28
N VAL A 426 -1.10 0.53 -6.70
CA VAL A 426 -1.51 1.75 -6.02
C VAL A 426 -2.70 2.44 -6.71
N GLY A 427 -3.13 1.90 -7.86
CA GLY A 427 -4.05 2.61 -8.74
C GLY A 427 -3.38 3.85 -9.30
N ASP A 428 -3.43 4.94 -8.54
CA ASP A 428 -2.62 6.13 -8.70
C ASP A 428 -1.74 6.39 -7.47
N ILE A 429 -0.70 7.23 -7.60
CA ILE A 429 0.16 7.63 -6.47
C ILE A 429 -0.65 8.39 -5.42
N LYS A 430 -1.52 9.27 -5.87
CA LYS A 430 -2.42 10.03 -5.00
C LYS A 430 -3.83 9.41 -5.07
N PRO A 431 -4.42 9.10 -3.93
CA PRO A 431 -4.09 9.45 -2.55
C PRO A 431 -3.49 8.29 -1.72
N ALA A 432 -2.63 7.48 -2.28
CA ALA A 432 -2.05 6.29 -1.64
C ALA A 432 -0.70 6.55 -0.94
N GLU A 433 -0.36 7.81 -0.66
CA GLU A 433 0.97 8.21 -0.18
C GLU A 433 1.44 7.41 1.03
N TYR A 434 0.62 7.29 2.06
CA TYR A 434 1.00 6.58 3.28
C TYR A 434 1.16 5.07 3.04
N GLN A 435 0.25 4.45 2.29
CA GLN A 435 0.31 3.03 1.97
C GLN A 435 1.55 2.68 1.13
N ILE A 436 1.93 3.56 0.19
CA ILE A 436 3.14 3.39 -0.62
C ILE A 436 4.38 3.42 0.27
N GLU A 437 4.50 4.42 1.15
CA GLU A 437 5.66 4.53 2.05
C GLU A 437 5.73 3.34 2.99
N LEU A 438 4.62 2.96 3.62
CA LEU A 438 4.55 1.81 4.52
C LEU A 438 5.01 0.52 3.84
N PHE A 439 4.48 0.22 2.64
CA PHE A 439 4.84 -0.98 1.89
C PHE A 439 6.32 -1.02 1.52
N LEU A 440 6.86 0.09 1.01
CA LEU A 440 8.27 0.16 0.59
C LEU A 440 9.23 0.17 1.77
N ASP A 441 8.84 0.81 2.88
CA ASP A 441 9.62 0.77 4.12
C ASP A 441 9.60 -0.61 4.78
N MET A 442 8.49 -1.37 4.68
CA MET A 442 8.47 -2.78 5.04
C MET A 442 9.42 -3.59 4.17
N ALA A 443 9.32 -3.47 2.84
CA ALA A 443 10.19 -4.19 1.91
C ALA A 443 11.69 -3.94 2.16
N TRP A 444 12.02 -2.75 2.68
CA TRP A 444 13.37 -2.41 3.10
C TRP A 444 13.74 -2.99 4.47
N ASN A 445 12.80 -3.01 5.42
CA ASN A 445 13.09 -3.25 6.85
C ASN A 445 12.60 -4.59 7.42
N MET A 446 12.12 -5.56 6.61
CA MET A 446 11.57 -6.82 7.14
C MET A 446 12.53 -7.55 8.08
N ASN A 447 13.83 -7.52 7.79
CA ASN A 447 14.84 -8.08 8.68
C ASN A 447 14.87 -7.42 10.08
N ARG A 448 14.49 -6.14 10.20
CA ARG A 448 14.36 -5.43 11.48
C ARG A 448 13.01 -5.67 12.13
N ILE A 449 11.96 -5.81 11.35
CA ILE A 449 10.61 -6.11 11.83
C ILE A 449 10.58 -7.47 12.54
N TYR A 450 11.34 -8.45 12.02
CA TYR A 450 11.46 -9.77 12.61
C TYR A 450 12.71 -9.96 13.50
N SER A 451 13.47 -8.90 13.77
CA SER A 451 14.59 -9.00 14.70
C SER A 451 14.07 -9.03 16.15
N GLY A 452 14.24 -10.14 16.83
CA GLY A 452 13.87 -10.30 18.24
C GLY A 452 15.03 -10.83 19.09
N ASP A 453 14.93 -10.64 20.41
CA ASP A 453 15.96 -11.09 21.36
C ASP A 453 15.82 -12.58 21.74
N THR A 454 14.76 -13.25 21.27
CA THR A 454 14.49 -14.66 21.54
C THR A 454 13.98 -15.34 20.27
N PRO A 455 14.17 -16.68 20.13
CA PRO A 455 13.66 -17.44 18.97
C PRO A 455 12.15 -17.29 18.75
N GLU A 456 11.36 -17.16 19.81
CA GLU A 456 9.92 -16.93 19.70
C GLU A 456 9.59 -15.54 19.13
N LYS A 457 10.40 -14.52 19.45
CA LYS A 457 10.23 -13.17 18.91
C LYS A 457 10.71 -13.03 17.46
N GLU A 458 11.67 -13.89 17.04
CA GLU A 458 12.08 -13.96 15.62
C GLU A 458 10.99 -14.53 14.71
N LEU A 459 10.01 -15.25 15.29
CA LEU A 459 8.87 -15.82 14.57
C LEU A 459 7.66 -14.86 14.47
N GLN A 460 7.71 -13.74 15.17
CA GLN A 460 6.60 -12.76 15.22
C GLN A 460 7.10 -11.35 14.88
N PRO A 461 6.39 -10.62 13.99
CA PRO A 461 6.77 -9.26 13.66
C PRO A 461 6.55 -8.32 14.85
N ASN A 462 7.37 -7.28 14.93
CA ASN A 462 7.27 -6.26 15.98
C ASN A 462 6.04 -5.36 15.78
N ASN A 463 4.99 -5.57 16.56
CA ASN A 463 3.78 -4.76 16.49
C ASN A 463 3.97 -3.26 16.79
N GLU A 464 4.99 -2.88 17.54
CA GLU A 464 5.27 -1.47 17.82
C GLU A 464 5.85 -0.76 16.60
N TRP A 465 6.46 -1.49 15.66
CA TRP A 465 7.04 -0.93 14.45
C TRP A 465 6.01 -0.16 13.60
N LEU A 466 4.81 -0.69 13.43
CA LEU A 466 3.75 0.01 12.69
C LEU A 466 3.34 1.31 13.38
N ALA A 467 3.14 1.28 14.71
CA ALA A 467 2.78 2.47 15.47
C ALA A 467 3.88 3.55 15.43
N GLU A 468 5.14 3.13 15.49
CA GLU A 468 6.30 4.03 15.33
C GLU A 468 6.37 4.59 13.92
N HIS A 469 6.11 3.78 12.91
CA HIS A 469 6.11 4.20 11.51
C HIS A 469 5.02 5.26 11.25
N GLU A 470 3.78 5.04 11.71
CA GLU A 470 2.68 6.01 11.62
C GLU A 470 3.07 7.32 12.34
N TRP A 471 3.56 7.23 13.57
CA TRP A 471 3.99 8.40 14.33
C TRP A 471 5.10 9.18 13.62
N ASN A 472 6.09 8.48 13.07
CA ASN A 472 7.23 9.10 12.39
C ASN A 472 6.79 9.79 11.09
N PHE A 473 5.88 9.19 10.33
CA PHE A 473 5.30 9.80 9.12
C PHE A 473 4.65 11.15 9.47
N TRP A 474 3.66 11.16 10.36
CA TRP A 474 2.93 12.39 10.71
C TRP A 474 3.81 13.42 11.41
N THR A 475 4.76 12.99 12.23
CA THR A 475 5.69 13.90 12.93
C THR A 475 6.69 14.54 11.97
N ARG A 476 7.16 13.80 10.99
CA ARG A 476 8.06 14.32 9.95
C ARG A 476 7.37 15.42 9.16
N GLU A 477 6.16 15.18 8.73
CA GLU A 477 5.43 16.12 7.89
C GLU A 477 4.93 17.35 8.69
N PHE A 478 4.32 17.15 9.84
CA PHE A 478 3.58 18.23 10.54
C PHE A 478 4.14 18.61 11.93
N GLY A 479 5.18 17.93 12.39
CA GLY A 479 5.72 18.11 13.73
C GLY A 479 4.85 17.48 14.83
N ARG A 480 5.45 17.22 16.00
CA ARG A 480 4.84 16.44 17.09
C ARG A 480 3.47 16.96 17.54
N LYS A 481 3.29 18.28 17.60
CA LYS A 481 2.07 18.90 18.14
C LYS A 481 0.84 18.63 17.26
N LEU A 482 0.96 18.78 15.94
CA LEU A 482 -0.12 18.47 15.00
C LEU A 482 -0.30 16.96 14.84
N ALA A 483 0.79 16.22 14.71
CA ALA A 483 0.79 14.76 14.59
C ALA A 483 0.02 14.08 15.74
N ALA A 484 0.18 14.55 16.98
CA ALA A 484 -0.56 14.02 18.13
C ALA A 484 -2.09 14.15 18.00
N GLY A 485 -2.57 15.15 17.27
CA GLY A 485 -3.99 15.31 16.96
C GLY A 485 -4.42 14.54 15.70
N MET A 486 -3.56 14.51 14.68
CA MET A 486 -3.87 13.92 13.36
C MET A 486 -3.90 12.39 13.42
N LEU A 487 -2.93 11.76 14.06
CA LEU A 487 -2.79 10.31 14.10
C LEU A 487 -4.05 9.59 14.61
N PRO A 488 -4.69 9.97 15.75
CA PRO A 488 -5.92 9.31 16.19
C PRO A 488 -7.09 9.47 15.21
N VAL A 489 -7.13 10.58 14.45
CA VAL A 489 -8.18 10.81 13.43
C VAL A 489 -7.96 9.89 12.24
N MET A 490 -6.71 9.72 11.80
CA MET A 490 -6.38 8.84 10.68
C MET A 490 -6.57 7.37 11.05
N GLN A 491 -6.14 6.96 12.24
CA GLN A 491 -6.37 5.59 12.74
C GLN A 491 -7.87 5.27 12.79
N GLU A 492 -8.68 6.19 13.28
CA GLU A 492 -10.14 6.01 13.27
C GLU A 492 -10.72 6.02 11.86
N SER A 493 -10.21 6.85 10.96
CA SER A 493 -10.60 6.84 9.54
C SER A 493 -10.30 5.50 8.87
N TYR A 494 -9.11 4.92 9.11
CA TYR A 494 -8.76 3.59 8.63
C TYR A 494 -9.61 2.48 9.27
N ARG A 495 -9.92 2.56 10.57
CA ARG A 495 -10.82 1.63 11.25
C ARG A 495 -12.22 1.65 10.64
N LEU A 496 -12.79 2.83 10.44
CA LEU A 496 -14.10 2.99 9.82
C LEU A 496 -14.12 2.46 8.38
N ALA A 497 -13.07 2.70 7.61
CA ALA A 497 -12.93 2.16 6.26
C ALA A 497 -12.67 0.65 6.24
N TYR A 498 -12.00 0.10 7.25
CA TYR A 498 -11.83 -1.34 7.42
C TYR A 498 -13.17 -2.04 7.68
N ILE A 499 -13.99 -1.49 8.61
CA ILE A 499 -15.35 -1.99 8.87
C ILE A 499 -16.17 -2.00 7.58
N ARG A 500 -16.15 -0.89 6.85
CA ARG A 500 -16.73 -0.80 5.50
C ARG A 500 -16.25 0.47 4.80
N LYS A 501 -15.77 0.34 3.57
CA LYS A 501 -15.29 1.51 2.81
C LYS A 501 -16.42 2.49 2.52
N PRO A 502 -16.14 3.79 2.40
CA PRO A 502 -17.17 4.80 2.10
C PRO A 502 -17.99 4.47 0.86
N GLU A 503 -17.35 3.97 -0.20
CA GLU A 503 -17.98 3.60 -1.46
C GLU A 503 -18.89 2.36 -1.33
N PHE A 504 -18.67 1.54 -0.30
CA PHE A 504 -19.44 0.29 -0.09
C PHE A 504 -20.72 0.49 0.72
N MET A 505 -21.09 1.74 1.04
CA MET A 505 -22.28 2.04 1.85
C MET A 505 -23.59 1.97 1.07
N ALA A 506 -23.53 1.80 -0.25
CA ALA A 506 -24.68 1.48 -1.10
C ALA A 506 -24.40 0.26 -1.98
N ASN A 507 -25.44 -0.36 -2.50
CA ASN A 507 -25.29 -1.48 -3.42
C ASN A 507 -25.08 -0.93 -4.83
N THR A 508 -23.85 -0.97 -5.30
CA THR A 508 -23.49 -0.70 -6.70
C THR A 508 -22.53 -1.79 -7.16
N ARG A 509 -22.59 -2.11 -8.44
CA ARG A 509 -21.63 -3.00 -9.10
C ARG A 509 -20.95 -2.21 -10.21
N CYS A 510 -19.79 -1.73 -9.94
CA CYS A 510 -19.12 -0.74 -10.78
C CYS A 510 -18.65 -1.28 -12.12
N GLU A 511 -18.20 -2.52 -12.18
CA GLU A 511 -17.73 -3.17 -13.40
C GLU A 511 -18.85 -3.63 -14.34
N GLU A 512 -20.06 -3.81 -13.85
CA GLU A 512 -21.10 -4.33 -14.69
C GLU A 512 -21.70 -3.25 -15.57
N ARG A 513 -21.46 -3.32 -16.85
CA ARG A 513 -22.10 -2.48 -17.86
C ARG A 513 -23.62 -2.78 -18.01
N ASN A 514 -24.14 -3.71 -17.20
CA ASN A 514 -25.56 -4.05 -17.20
C ASN A 514 -26.37 -2.88 -16.59
N PRO A 515 -27.41 -2.37 -17.29
CA PRO A 515 -28.21 -1.23 -16.84
C PRO A 515 -28.78 -1.35 -15.41
N LYS A 516 -29.13 -2.58 -14.96
CA LYS A 516 -29.68 -2.80 -13.62
C LYS A 516 -28.67 -2.49 -12.47
N TYR A 517 -27.38 -2.49 -12.76
CA TYR A 517 -26.32 -2.21 -11.78
C TYR A 517 -25.74 -0.81 -11.88
N LYS A 518 -26.26 0.03 -12.78
CA LYS A 518 -25.87 1.45 -12.90
C LYS A 518 -26.59 2.34 -11.91
N ILE A 519 -27.49 1.79 -11.11
CA ILE A 519 -28.32 2.55 -10.17
C ILE A 519 -27.84 2.22 -8.75
N ILE A 520 -27.59 3.27 -7.96
CA ILE A 520 -27.35 3.14 -6.53
C ILE A 520 -28.64 2.62 -5.89
N SER A 521 -28.55 1.54 -5.13
CA SER A 521 -29.66 1.00 -4.35
C SER A 521 -29.28 0.89 -2.87
N ASP A 522 -30.31 0.77 -2.03
CA ASP A 522 -30.11 0.65 -0.58
C ASP A 522 -29.57 -0.74 -0.21
N LEU A 523 -28.80 -0.77 0.87
CA LEU A 523 -28.42 -1.98 1.57
C LEU A 523 -29.29 -2.16 2.81
N PRO A 524 -29.46 -3.39 3.34
CA PRO A 524 -30.29 -3.67 4.48
C PRO A 524 -29.63 -3.23 5.80
N TRP A 525 -29.36 -1.93 5.92
CA TRP A 525 -28.84 -1.34 7.17
C TRP A 525 -29.98 -1.11 8.17
N SER A 526 -29.66 -1.24 9.45
CA SER A 526 -30.56 -0.75 10.51
C SER A 526 -30.46 0.77 10.64
N GLU A 527 -31.52 1.42 11.13
CA GLU A 527 -31.45 2.85 11.46
C GLU A 527 -30.35 3.14 12.50
N VAL A 528 -30.18 2.26 13.48
CA VAL A 528 -29.14 2.37 14.52
C VAL A 528 -27.75 2.38 13.89
N TYR A 529 -27.47 1.43 13.00
CA TYR A 529 -26.19 1.36 12.29
C TYR A 529 -25.94 2.62 11.45
N ILE A 530 -26.94 3.06 10.67
CA ILE A 530 -26.81 4.26 9.83
C ILE A 530 -26.46 5.47 10.68
N ARG A 531 -27.20 5.68 11.79
CA ARG A 531 -26.96 6.83 12.67
C ARG A 531 -25.62 6.78 13.37
N ALA A 532 -25.19 5.62 13.83
CA ALA A 532 -23.87 5.43 14.43
C ALA A 532 -22.77 5.77 13.40
N ARG A 533 -22.88 5.25 12.20
CA ARG A 533 -21.92 5.50 11.11
C ARG A 533 -21.81 6.98 10.74
N LEU A 534 -22.94 7.68 10.63
CA LEU A 534 -22.98 9.13 10.39
C LEU A 534 -22.33 9.90 11.55
N ALA A 535 -22.57 9.49 12.80
CA ALA A 535 -21.97 10.13 13.98
C ALA A 535 -20.45 9.92 14.05
N ASP A 536 -19.96 8.74 13.75
CA ASP A 536 -18.52 8.43 13.72
C ASP A 536 -17.79 9.31 12.70
N TYR A 537 -18.27 9.37 11.47
CA TYR A 537 -17.66 10.20 10.42
C TYR A 537 -17.79 11.70 10.73
N LYS A 538 -18.89 12.12 11.36
CA LYS A 538 -19.00 13.49 11.85
C LYS A 538 -17.95 13.80 12.91
N SER A 539 -17.69 12.87 13.84
CA SER A 539 -16.71 13.05 14.91
C SER A 539 -15.30 13.26 14.35
N ILE A 540 -14.84 12.43 13.39
CA ILE A 540 -13.50 12.60 12.79
C ILE A 540 -13.44 13.85 11.91
N SER A 541 -14.50 14.18 11.19
CA SER A 541 -14.62 15.40 10.40
C SER A 541 -14.47 16.66 11.26
N ASP A 542 -15.21 16.74 12.38
CA ASP A 542 -15.12 17.87 13.32
C ASP A 542 -13.71 18.00 13.94
N LYS A 543 -13.07 16.87 14.26
CA LYS A 543 -11.68 16.86 14.75
C LYS A 543 -10.71 17.35 13.68
N ALA A 544 -10.87 16.94 12.44
CA ALA A 544 -10.04 17.38 11.33
C ALA A 544 -10.14 18.90 11.12
N GLU A 545 -11.35 19.49 11.21
CA GLU A 545 -11.53 20.96 11.16
C GLU A 545 -10.82 21.67 12.32
N LYS A 546 -10.90 21.15 13.54
CA LYS A 546 -10.17 21.73 14.68
C LYS A 546 -8.65 21.72 14.46
N ILE A 547 -8.12 20.64 13.91
CA ILE A 547 -6.68 20.53 13.60
C ILE A 547 -6.30 21.50 12.51
N GLY A 548 -7.15 21.68 11.47
CA GLY A 548 -6.97 22.73 10.46
C GLY A 548 -6.88 24.12 11.08
N GLY A 549 -7.73 24.43 12.04
CA GLY A 549 -7.64 25.69 12.80
C GLY A 549 -6.37 25.83 13.65
N MET A 550 -5.80 24.73 14.12
CA MET A 550 -4.48 24.75 14.80
C MET A 550 -3.35 25.03 13.81
N LEU A 551 -3.40 24.44 12.63
CA LEU A 551 -2.45 24.69 11.54
C LEU A 551 -2.50 26.15 11.10
N ASP A 552 -3.69 26.71 10.85
CA ASP A 552 -3.84 28.12 10.45
C ASP A 552 -3.27 29.09 11.51
N LYS A 553 -3.45 28.79 12.79
CA LYS A 553 -2.84 29.56 13.90
C LYS A 553 -1.32 29.45 13.91
N ALA A 554 -0.75 28.27 13.64
CA ALA A 554 0.70 28.07 13.58
C ALA A 554 1.31 28.81 12.38
N ILE A 555 0.64 28.81 11.24
CA ILE A 555 1.04 29.60 10.06
C ILE A 555 0.98 31.09 10.36
N ALA A 556 -0.10 31.59 10.94
CA ALA A 556 -0.27 33.01 11.28
C ALA A 556 0.81 33.51 12.26
N LYS A 557 1.33 32.62 13.12
CA LYS A 557 2.45 32.93 14.05
C LYS A 557 3.84 32.79 13.41
N GLY A 558 3.94 32.36 12.15
CA GLY A 558 5.22 32.07 11.49
C GLY A 558 5.92 30.81 12.01
N GLU A 559 5.23 29.94 12.77
CA GLU A 559 5.78 28.66 13.25
C GLU A 559 5.90 27.62 12.12
N LEU A 560 5.02 27.74 11.09
CA LEU A 560 5.00 26.90 9.92
C LEU A 560 4.86 27.75 8.64
N PRO A 561 5.43 27.33 7.50
CA PRO A 561 5.24 28.00 6.23
C PRO A 561 3.78 27.80 5.74
N LYS A 562 3.26 28.77 4.99
CA LYS A 562 1.87 28.77 4.49
C LYS A 562 1.60 27.62 3.52
N GLU A 563 2.61 27.14 2.81
CA GLU A 563 2.57 26.03 1.85
C GLU A 563 2.17 24.72 2.53
N ARG A 564 2.37 24.58 3.85
CA ARG A 564 1.90 23.44 4.64
C ARG A 564 0.38 23.23 4.58
N LYS A 565 -0.36 24.25 4.15
CA LYS A 565 -1.81 24.15 4.00
C LYS A 565 -2.20 23.21 2.85
N ASP A 566 -1.46 23.23 1.75
CA ASP A 566 -1.68 22.31 0.62
C ASP A 566 -1.35 20.89 0.98
N GLU A 567 -0.22 20.67 1.65
CA GLU A 567 0.18 19.37 2.16
C GLU A 567 -0.85 18.78 3.14
N PHE A 568 -1.26 19.58 4.13
CA PHE A 568 -2.27 19.18 5.11
C PHE A 568 -3.61 18.83 4.45
N TYR A 569 -3.99 19.62 3.44
CA TYR A 569 -5.23 19.37 2.71
C TYR A 569 -5.19 18.02 1.99
N GLN A 570 -4.13 17.76 1.27
CA GLN A 570 -3.97 16.55 0.46
C GLN A 570 -3.84 15.28 1.31
N LEU A 571 -2.95 15.29 2.31
CA LEU A 571 -2.62 14.10 3.09
C LEU A 571 -3.64 13.79 4.19
N PHE A 572 -4.33 14.81 4.71
CA PHE A 572 -5.16 14.65 5.90
C PHE A 572 -6.61 15.12 5.72
N LYS A 573 -6.81 16.41 5.38
CA LYS A 573 -8.16 16.99 5.41
C LYS A 573 -9.07 16.39 4.34
N TYR A 574 -8.61 16.34 3.09
CA TYR A 574 -9.40 15.83 1.98
C TYR A 574 -9.84 14.37 2.17
N PRO A 575 -8.96 13.39 2.44
CA PRO A 575 -9.39 12.00 2.60
C PRO A 575 -10.40 11.82 3.74
N VAL A 576 -10.25 12.52 4.87
CA VAL A 576 -11.20 12.43 6.00
C VAL A 576 -12.53 13.07 5.64
N GLN A 577 -12.53 14.26 5.08
CA GLN A 577 -13.75 15.00 4.75
C GLN A 577 -14.52 14.36 3.59
N ALA A 578 -13.81 13.94 2.53
CA ALA A 578 -14.43 13.30 1.37
C ALA A 578 -15.09 11.97 1.75
N ALA A 579 -14.44 11.16 2.60
CA ALA A 579 -15.01 9.93 3.13
C ALA A 579 -16.29 10.21 3.96
N ALA A 580 -16.26 11.22 4.81
CA ALA A 580 -17.42 11.63 5.60
C ALA A 580 -18.59 12.06 4.69
N GLN A 581 -18.30 12.85 3.65
CA GLN A 581 -19.35 13.31 2.73
C GLN A 581 -19.89 12.18 1.84
N MET A 582 -19.07 11.18 1.48
CA MET A 582 -19.56 9.99 0.77
C MET A 582 -20.55 9.20 1.64
N ASN A 583 -20.22 8.97 2.93
CA ASN A 583 -21.16 8.34 3.85
C ASN A 583 -22.43 9.19 4.04
N ASN A 584 -22.30 10.49 4.24
CA ASN A 584 -23.45 11.40 4.36
C ASN A 584 -24.36 11.32 3.14
N LYS A 585 -23.79 11.38 1.94
CA LYS A 585 -24.53 11.29 0.67
C LYS A 585 -25.37 10.02 0.60
N LEU A 586 -24.76 8.87 0.81
CA LEU A 586 -25.40 7.58 0.64
C LEU A 586 -26.40 7.28 1.77
N LEU A 587 -26.02 7.50 3.01
CA LEU A 587 -26.81 7.14 4.18
C LEU A 587 -27.97 8.10 4.44
N TYR A 588 -27.79 9.42 4.24
CA TYR A 588 -28.94 10.33 4.29
C TYR A 588 -29.92 10.09 3.14
N GLY A 589 -29.45 9.68 1.94
CA GLY A 589 -30.32 9.26 0.87
C GLY A 589 -31.18 8.05 1.24
N GLN A 590 -30.59 7.04 1.92
CA GLN A 590 -31.32 5.89 2.43
C GLN A 590 -32.33 6.30 3.51
N LEU A 591 -31.92 7.10 4.51
CA LEU A 591 -32.86 7.62 5.53
C LEU A 591 -33.99 8.45 4.92
N ALA A 592 -33.74 9.20 3.84
CA ALA A 592 -34.77 9.97 3.15
C ALA A 592 -35.85 9.06 2.53
N ARG A 593 -35.47 7.96 1.93
CA ARG A 593 -36.42 6.97 1.36
C ARG A 593 -37.28 6.28 2.42
N HIS A 594 -36.79 6.20 3.66
CA HIS A 594 -37.49 5.64 4.81
C HIS A 594 -38.05 6.71 5.78
N GLY A 595 -38.13 7.96 5.36
CA GLY A 595 -38.45 9.09 6.27
C GLY A 595 -39.80 8.97 6.95
N LYS A 596 -40.79 8.37 6.31
CA LYS A 596 -42.10 8.07 6.93
C LYS A 596 -42.06 6.95 7.95
N GLU A 597 -41.31 5.89 7.67
CA GLU A 597 -41.10 4.73 8.56
C GLU A 597 -40.38 5.17 9.84
N ILE A 598 -39.29 5.93 9.69
CA ILE A 598 -38.45 6.40 10.79
C ILE A 598 -39.20 7.34 11.75
N SER A 599 -40.05 8.21 11.23
CA SER A 599 -40.73 9.26 12.02
C SER A 599 -41.98 8.79 12.76
N GLY A 600 -42.38 7.53 12.61
CA GLY A 600 -43.57 7.02 13.28
C GLY A 600 -44.86 7.75 12.95
N SER A 601 -45.06 8.14 11.72
CA SER A 601 -46.26 8.80 11.15
C SER A 601 -46.58 10.24 11.59
N SER A 602 -45.83 10.84 12.50
CA SER A 602 -46.13 12.20 12.97
C SER A 602 -45.59 13.32 12.07
N ARG A 603 -44.49 13.05 11.34
CA ARG A 603 -43.83 14.02 10.43
C ARG A 603 -42.99 13.29 9.38
N ASP A 604 -43.19 13.64 8.10
CA ASP A 604 -42.29 13.14 7.05
C ASP A 604 -40.95 13.90 7.06
N VAL A 605 -39.87 13.21 7.42
CA VAL A 605 -38.50 13.77 7.48
C VAL A 605 -37.72 13.57 6.19
N SER A 606 -38.33 12.99 5.14
CA SER A 606 -37.68 12.70 3.88
C SER A 606 -37.00 13.93 3.24
N ALA A 607 -37.69 15.06 3.21
CA ALA A 607 -37.16 16.28 2.60
C ALA A 607 -35.91 16.82 3.33
N GLU A 608 -35.86 16.69 4.66
CA GLU A 608 -34.70 17.11 5.45
C GLU A 608 -33.49 16.23 5.14
N TYR A 609 -33.66 14.93 5.04
CA TYR A 609 -32.58 14.01 4.74
C TYR A 609 -32.11 14.11 3.28
N TRP A 610 -33.02 14.34 2.32
CA TRP A 610 -32.65 14.65 0.93
C TRP A 610 -31.74 15.87 0.85
N LYS A 611 -32.11 16.96 1.53
CA LYS A 611 -31.27 18.16 1.58
C LYS A 611 -29.86 17.86 2.11
N LYS A 612 -29.73 17.00 3.13
CA LYS A 612 -28.43 16.59 3.67
C LYS A 612 -27.63 15.74 2.67
N SER A 613 -28.29 14.80 1.99
CA SER A 613 -27.66 13.95 0.97
C SER A 613 -27.14 14.77 -0.21
N GLU A 614 -27.94 15.72 -0.69
CA GLU A 614 -27.54 16.60 -1.81
C GLU A 614 -26.42 17.56 -1.41
N ALA A 615 -26.48 18.15 -0.22
CA ALA A 615 -25.42 19.02 0.30
C ALA A 615 -24.10 18.25 0.46
N ALA A 616 -24.15 16.97 0.81
CA ALA A 616 -22.97 16.12 0.90
C ALA A 616 -22.34 15.88 -0.49
N TYR A 617 -23.14 15.64 -1.51
CA TYR A 617 -22.65 15.53 -2.88
C TYR A 617 -21.97 16.84 -3.37
N ASP A 618 -22.60 17.99 -3.14
CA ASP A 618 -22.06 19.31 -3.52
C ASP A 618 -20.77 19.61 -2.73
N SER A 619 -20.68 19.12 -1.48
CA SER A 619 -19.46 19.21 -0.67
C SER A 619 -18.31 18.39 -1.27
N ILE A 620 -18.55 17.18 -1.80
CA ILE A 620 -17.53 16.37 -2.48
C ILE A 620 -16.96 17.15 -3.67
N ILE A 621 -17.82 17.78 -4.49
CA ILE A 621 -17.38 18.60 -5.62
C ILE A 621 -16.50 19.75 -5.15
N SER A 622 -16.92 20.46 -4.10
CA SER A 622 -16.19 21.60 -3.55
C SER A 622 -14.84 21.21 -2.96
N LEU A 623 -14.79 20.09 -2.23
CA LEU A 623 -13.56 19.54 -1.67
C LEU A 623 -12.57 19.15 -2.79
N THR A 624 -13.06 18.48 -3.82
CA THR A 624 -12.25 18.07 -4.97
C THR A 624 -11.72 19.26 -5.76
N LYS A 625 -12.52 20.32 -5.89
CA LYS A 625 -12.07 21.57 -6.50
C LYS A 625 -10.89 22.18 -5.74
N VAL A 626 -10.99 22.28 -4.41
CA VAL A 626 -9.90 22.79 -3.55
C VAL A 626 -8.64 21.92 -3.68
N TYR A 627 -8.79 20.57 -3.76
CA TYR A 627 -7.67 19.66 -3.96
C TYR A 627 -6.89 19.98 -5.25
N ASN A 628 -7.62 20.19 -6.34
CA ASN A 628 -7.04 20.42 -7.66
C ASN A 628 -6.46 21.84 -7.82
N GLU A 629 -7.12 22.85 -7.28
CA GLU A 629 -6.69 24.24 -7.37
C GLU A 629 -5.58 24.59 -6.37
N GLY A 630 -5.60 23.94 -5.19
CA GLY A 630 -4.71 24.23 -4.07
C GLY A 630 -4.92 25.58 -3.44
N TYR A 631 -4.22 25.85 -2.35
CA TYR A 631 -4.18 27.16 -1.69
C TYR A 631 -3.00 28.02 -2.17
N TYR A 632 -1.84 27.37 -2.36
CA TYR A 632 -0.57 28.03 -2.67
C TYR A 632 0.21 27.36 -3.80
N ASN A 633 -0.16 26.14 -4.21
CA ASN A 633 0.52 25.37 -5.25
C ASN A 633 0.09 25.74 -6.69
N GLN A 634 -0.76 26.75 -6.83
CA GLN A 634 -1.16 27.34 -8.11
C GLN A 634 -1.77 26.35 -9.13
N GLY A 635 -2.58 25.42 -8.62
CA GLY A 635 -3.24 24.42 -9.46
C GLY A 635 -2.29 23.31 -9.98
N LYS A 636 -1.16 23.10 -9.30
CA LYS A 636 -0.21 22.02 -9.63
C LYS A 636 -0.90 20.67 -9.81
N TRP A 637 -1.94 20.41 -9.03
CA TRP A 637 -2.67 19.15 -9.03
C TRP A 637 -3.99 19.20 -9.83
N ASN A 638 -4.19 20.23 -10.66
CA ASN A 638 -5.38 20.31 -11.49
C ASN A 638 -5.55 19.04 -12.34
N ARG A 639 -6.70 18.39 -12.26
CA ARG A 639 -7.06 17.09 -12.88
C ARG A 639 -6.42 15.86 -12.25
N MET A 640 -5.74 15.97 -11.11
CA MET A 640 -5.21 14.81 -10.38
C MET A 640 -6.31 14.10 -9.58
N MET A 641 -7.29 14.86 -9.07
CA MET A 641 -8.40 14.28 -8.30
C MET A 641 -9.72 14.51 -9.02
N ASP A 642 -10.59 13.49 -9.00
CA ASP A 642 -11.93 13.56 -9.56
C ASP A 642 -12.98 13.32 -8.45
N PHE A 643 -14.09 14.01 -8.51
CA PHE A 643 -15.25 13.75 -7.64
C PHE A 643 -16.11 12.59 -8.16
N GLN A 644 -15.89 12.14 -9.38
CA GLN A 644 -16.53 10.99 -10.04
C GLN A 644 -15.50 10.11 -10.74
N PRO A 645 -14.55 9.51 -10.03
CA PRO A 645 -13.54 8.65 -10.63
C PRO A 645 -14.19 7.63 -11.58
N ARG A 646 -13.68 7.57 -12.82
CA ARG A 646 -14.16 6.67 -13.90
C ARG A 646 -15.67 6.77 -14.17
N ARG A 647 -16.35 7.79 -13.67
CA ARG A 647 -17.82 7.99 -13.73
C ARG A 647 -18.60 6.77 -13.18
N LEU A 648 -18.06 6.14 -12.14
CA LEU A 648 -18.72 4.99 -11.52
C LEU A 648 -20.01 5.41 -10.81
N PRO A 649 -21.05 4.57 -10.82
CA PRO A 649 -22.38 4.94 -10.32
C PRO A 649 -22.42 5.43 -8.88
N VAL A 650 -21.58 4.86 -8.01
CA VAL A 650 -21.52 5.24 -6.58
C VAL A 650 -21.17 6.71 -6.37
N PHE A 651 -20.46 7.34 -7.32
CA PHE A 651 -20.09 8.74 -7.26
C PHE A 651 -21.16 9.70 -7.78
N ASN A 652 -22.23 9.19 -8.39
CA ASN A 652 -23.33 10.03 -8.86
C ASN A 652 -24.15 10.61 -7.69
N ARG A 653 -25.00 11.59 -7.97
CA ARG A 653 -26.08 11.98 -7.06
C ARG A 653 -26.93 10.77 -6.74
N VAL A 654 -27.34 10.66 -5.49
CA VAL A 654 -28.23 9.58 -5.07
C VAL A 654 -29.61 9.80 -5.68
N PRO A 655 -30.16 8.88 -6.47
CA PRO A 655 -31.49 9.03 -7.03
C PRO A 655 -32.54 8.93 -5.93
N HIS A 656 -33.61 9.74 -6.05
CA HIS A 656 -34.71 9.75 -5.08
C HIS A 656 -35.52 8.45 -5.14
N THR A 657 -35.65 7.86 -6.31
CA THR A 657 -36.41 6.63 -6.54
C THR A 657 -35.47 5.50 -6.93
N VAL A 658 -35.33 4.50 -6.07
CA VAL A 658 -34.60 3.25 -6.31
C VAL A 658 -35.36 2.10 -5.68
N ALA A 659 -34.97 0.87 -6.00
CA ALA A 659 -35.41 -0.29 -5.25
C ALA A 659 -34.91 -0.16 -3.80
N THR A 660 -35.83 0.00 -2.87
CA THR A 660 -35.54 0.07 -1.45
C THR A 660 -35.60 -1.33 -0.83
N GLN A 661 -34.73 -1.56 0.16
CA GLN A 661 -34.83 -2.70 1.07
C GLN A 661 -35.36 -2.18 2.41
N PRO A 662 -36.24 -2.92 3.13
CA PRO A 662 -36.64 -2.53 4.48
C PRO A 662 -35.40 -2.30 5.35
N LEU A 663 -35.51 -1.35 6.30
CA LEU A 663 -34.46 -1.18 7.31
C LEU A 663 -34.33 -2.48 8.12
N ALA A 664 -33.10 -2.95 8.27
CA ALA A 664 -32.83 -4.13 9.08
C ALA A 664 -33.06 -3.85 10.57
N LYS A 665 -33.28 -4.90 11.33
CA LYS A 665 -33.21 -4.87 12.80
C LYS A 665 -31.89 -5.50 13.22
N ASP A 666 -31.13 -4.79 14.04
CA ASP A 666 -29.92 -5.37 14.63
C ASP A 666 -30.28 -6.49 15.60
N PRO A 667 -29.46 -7.55 15.72
CA PRO A 667 -29.61 -8.53 16.78
C PRO A 667 -29.51 -7.87 18.17
N GLU A 668 -30.28 -8.33 19.13
CA GLU A 668 -30.11 -7.93 20.54
C GLU A 668 -28.89 -8.66 21.11
N TYR A 669 -27.72 -8.05 20.98
CA TYR A 669 -26.48 -8.65 21.47
C TYR A 669 -26.47 -8.78 23.00
N ILE A 670 -26.27 -10.01 23.50
CA ILE A 670 -25.97 -10.32 24.90
C ILE A 670 -24.55 -9.82 25.21
N ALA A 671 -23.61 -10.10 24.29
CA ALA A 671 -22.22 -9.66 24.35
C ALA A 671 -21.62 -9.56 22.96
N CYS A 672 -20.69 -8.60 22.76
CA CYS A 672 -19.72 -8.61 21.68
C CYS A 672 -18.34 -8.52 22.32
N LEU A 673 -17.57 -9.60 22.23
CA LEU A 673 -16.30 -9.81 22.91
C LEU A 673 -15.17 -9.65 21.91
N SER A 674 -14.09 -9.01 22.33
CA SER A 674 -12.92 -8.70 21.51
C SER A 674 -11.65 -9.35 22.08
N ALA A 675 -10.52 -9.04 21.51
CA ALA A 675 -9.22 -9.48 22.01
C ALA A 675 -8.97 -9.05 23.47
N ASN A 676 -9.61 -7.97 23.95
CA ASN A 676 -9.47 -7.51 25.33
C ASN A 676 -10.20 -8.42 26.34
N ASP A 677 -11.18 -9.19 25.89
CA ASP A 677 -11.99 -10.09 26.69
C ASP A 677 -11.48 -11.54 26.65
N CYS A 678 -10.43 -11.76 25.86
CA CYS A 678 -9.87 -13.09 25.61
C CYS A 678 -9.10 -13.62 26.82
N ILE A 679 -9.35 -14.89 27.12
CA ILE A 679 -8.65 -15.66 28.14
C ILE A 679 -7.86 -16.76 27.44
N SER A 680 -6.55 -16.83 27.67
CA SER A 680 -5.69 -17.87 27.09
C SER A 680 -4.68 -18.36 28.10
N ALA A 681 -4.40 -19.66 28.07
CA ALA A 681 -3.31 -20.27 28.85
C ALA A 681 -1.94 -20.03 28.22
N SER A 682 -1.90 -19.77 26.92
CA SER A 682 -0.67 -19.49 26.15
C SER A 682 -0.60 -18.00 25.80
N PRO A 683 0.58 -17.44 25.57
CA PRO A 683 0.71 -16.08 25.05
C PRO A 683 -0.09 -15.87 23.78
N LEU A 684 -0.78 -14.74 23.70
CA LEU A 684 -1.53 -14.36 22.51
C LEU A 684 -0.67 -13.49 21.61
N TYR A 685 -0.71 -13.78 20.31
CA TYR A 685 -0.22 -12.85 19.32
C TYR A 685 -1.33 -11.89 18.89
N LEU A 686 -1.11 -10.61 19.14
CA LEU A 686 -2.11 -9.56 18.89
C LEU A 686 -1.68 -8.70 17.71
N TRP A 687 -2.50 -8.59 16.69
CA TRP A 687 -2.35 -7.66 15.58
C TRP A 687 -2.98 -6.31 15.97
N LYS A 688 -2.15 -5.35 16.38
CA LYS A 688 -2.59 -4.01 16.77
C LYS A 688 -3.03 -3.21 15.54
N GLY A 689 -4.11 -2.47 15.67
CA GLY A 689 -4.71 -1.68 14.59
C GLY A 689 -5.62 -2.49 13.65
N LEU A 690 -5.60 -3.84 13.71
CA LEU A 690 -6.39 -4.71 12.84
C LEU A 690 -7.73 -5.07 13.50
N GLY A 691 -8.77 -5.23 12.68
CA GLY A 691 -10.11 -5.62 13.13
C GLY A 691 -10.99 -4.43 13.51
N TYR A 692 -12.23 -4.74 13.87
CA TYR A 692 -13.26 -3.74 14.20
C TYR A 692 -12.93 -2.94 15.46
N GLU A 693 -12.23 -3.58 16.42
CA GLU A 693 -11.78 -2.96 17.68
C GLU A 693 -10.27 -2.63 17.67
N CYS A 694 -9.66 -2.52 16.49
CA CYS A 694 -8.23 -2.24 16.32
C CYS A 694 -7.31 -3.24 17.03
N LYS A 695 -7.75 -4.49 17.19
CA LYS A 695 -7.01 -5.54 17.86
C LYS A 695 -7.56 -6.91 17.51
N ALA A 696 -6.86 -7.65 16.67
CA ALA A 696 -7.21 -9.01 16.29
C ALA A 696 -6.23 -10.03 16.91
N ILE A 697 -6.65 -11.27 17.06
CA ILE A 697 -5.85 -12.35 17.66
C ILE A 697 -5.42 -13.31 16.57
N GLY A 698 -4.12 -13.44 16.33
CA GLY A 698 -3.55 -14.54 15.56
C GLY A 698 -3.56 -15.82 16.41
N ILE A 699 -4.14 -16.89 15.87
CA ILE A 699 -4.25 -18.16 16.57
C ILE A 699 -3.48 -19.22 15.80
N VAL A 700 -2.50 -19.83 16.45
CA VAL A 700 -1.73 -20.92 15.83
C VAL A 700 -2.49 -22.25 15.91
N ARG A 701 -2.18 -23.18 15.00
CA ARG A 701 -2.81 -24.51 14.99
C ARG A 701 -2.76 -25.17 16.35
N ASN A 702 -3.88 -25.74 16.79
CA ASN A 702 -4.13 -26.38 18.09
C ASN A 702 -4.15 -25.44 19.30
N GLN A 703 -3.94 -24.16 19.17
CA GLN A 703 -4.13 -23.21 20.26
C GLN A 703 -5.62 -23.06 20.58
N GLU A 704 -5.92 -23.01 21.88
CA GLU A 704 -7.28 -22.76 22.41
C GLU A 704 -7.32 -21.42 23.12
N ILE A 705 -8.38 -20.65 22.86
CA ILE A 705 -8.66 -19.37 23.51
C ILE A 705 -10.09 -19.39 24.05
N GLY A 706 -10.36 -18.59 25.08
CA GLY A 706 -11.63 -18.56 25.76
C GLY A 706 -12.23 -17.18 25.91
N PHE A 707 -13.55 -17.14 26.03
CA PHE A 707 -14.33 -15.93 26.31
C PHE A 707 -15.41 -16.24 27.35
N VAL A 708 -15.83 -15.22 28.12
CA VAL A 708 -16.88 -15.37 29.13
C VAL A 708 -17.93 -14.28 28.93
N PHE A 709 -19.20 -14.67 28.93
CA PHE A 709 -20.31 -13.72 28.90
C PHE A 709 -21.31 -13.92 30.07
N ASP A 710 -22.09 -12.87 30.35
CA ASP A 710 -23.07 -12.86 31.46
C ASP A 710 -24.35 -13.60 31.06
N GLY A 711 -24.62 -14.70 31.73
CA GLY A 711 -25.80 -15.52 31.51
C GLY A 711 -27.12 -14.89 32.00
N LYS A 712 -27.09 -13.81 32.78
CA LYS A 712 -28.30 -13.11 33.24
C LYS A 712 -29.11 -12.48 32.09
N LYS A 713 -28.43 -12.21 30.99
CA LYS A 713 -29.06 -11.60 29.81
C LYS A 713 -29.66 -12.63 28.84
N VAL A 714 -29.44 -13.92 29.08
CA VAL A 714 -29.98 -14.99 28.26
C VAL A 714 -31.48 -15.16 28.53
N LYS A 715 -32.29 -15.05 27.49
CA LYS A 715 -33.76 -15.09 27.61
C LYS A 715 -34.38 -16.45 27.22
N GLY A 716 -33.60 -17.37 26.62
CA GLY A 716 -34.11 -18.66 26.08
C GLY A 716 -33.28 -19.85 26.51
N ASP A 717 -33.49 -21.00 25.86
CA ASP A 717 -32.79 -22.24 26.09
C ASP A 717 -31.64 -22.45 25.10
N SER A 718 -31.37 -21.47 24.22
CA SER A 718 -30.28 -21.44 23.29
C SER A 718 -29.77 -20.04 23.06
N VAL A 719 -28.53 -19.92 22.63
CA VAL A 719 -27.89 -18.68 22.18
C VAL A 719 -27.24 -18.90 20.83
N THR A 720 -27.21 -17.87 20.03
CA THR A 720 -26.40 -17.84 18.81
C THR A 720 -25.05 -17.20 19.11
N ILE A 721 -23.98 -17.92 18.82
CA ILE A 721 -22.59 -17.45 18.94
C ILE A 721 -22.07 -17.24 17.52
N GLU A 722 -21.80 -15.99 17.18
CA GLU A 722 -21.21 -15.57 15.90
C GLU A 722 -19.72 -15.28 16.10
N VAL A 723 -18.88 -16.12 15.52
CA VAL A 723 -17.42 -15.93 15.52
C VAL A 723 -17.05 -15.15 14.26
N ARG A 724 -16.35 -14.04 14.44
CA ARG A 724 -15.99 -13.10 13.39
C ARG A 724 -14.49 -13.14 13.18
N TRP A 725 -14.08 -13.43 11.96
CA TRP A 725 -12.71 -13.61 11.55
C TRP A 725 -12.27 -12.55 10.56
N VAL A 726 -11.02 -12.13 10.60
CA VAL A 726 -10.38 -11.47 9.45
C VAL A 726 -10.46 -12.47 8.29
N PRO A 727 -10.96 -12.10 7.10
CA PRO A 727 -11.27 -13.04 6.03
C PRO A 727 -10.02 -13.49 5.23
N THR A 728 -8.98 -13.96 5.95
CA THR A 728 -7.75 -14.51 5.38
C THR A 728 -8.04 -15.75 4.53
N HIS A 729 -7.18 -16.01 3.54
CA HIS A 729 -7.24 -17.25 2.79
C HIS A 729 -6.51 -18.39 3.51
N PRO A 730 -6.87 -19.67 3.27
CA PRO A 730 -6.16 -20.82 3.81
C PRO A 730 -4.67 -20.80 3.44
N MET A 731 -3.83 -21.14 4.38
CA MET A 731 -2.40 -21.43 4.13
C MET A 731 -2.18 -22.84 3.61
N ASP A 732 -3.10 -23.74 3.98
CA ASP A 732 -3.27 -25.09 3.43
C ASP A 732 -4.61 -25.14 2.67
N ASP A 733 -5.37 -26.23 2.75
CA ASP A 733 -6.64 -26.38 2.02
C ASP A 733 -7.82 -25.64 2.67
N LYS A 734 -7.82 -25.50 4.01
CA LYS A 734 -8.97 -25.05 4.78
C LYS A 734 -8.57 -24.11 5.94
N LEU A 735 -9.58 -23.37 6.44
CA LEU A 735 -9.49 -22.56 7.66
C LEU A 735 -10.58 -23.03 8.64
N ARG A 736 -10.30 -24.09 9.38
CA ARG A 736 -11.25 -24.70 10.33
C ARG A 736 -10.91 -24.34 11.78
N PHE A 737 -11.95 -24.26 12.56
CA PHE A 737 -11.87 -24.11 14.01
C PHE A 737 -12.96 -24.94 14.69
N SER A 738 -12.81 -25.24 15.96
CA SER A 738 -13.86 -25.80 16.77
C SER A 738 -14.28 -24.82 17.87
N LEU A 739 -15.58 -24.87 18.23
CA LEU A 739 -16.16 -24.06 19.28
C LEU A 739 -16.91 -24.96 20.25
N SER A 740 -16.72 -24.76 21.55
CA SER A 740 -17.53 -25.38 22.59
C SER A 740 -18.08 -24.33 23.57
N LEU A 741 -19.29 -24.58 24.09
CA LEU A 741 -19.93 -23.78 25.10
C LEU A 741 -20.01 -24.60 26.40
N ASP A 742 -19.52 -24.04 27.53
CA ASP A 742 -19.61 -24.62 28.89
C ASP A 742 -19.09 -26.07 29.02
N GLY A 743 -18.07 -26.40 28.22
CA GLY A 743 -17.50 -27.76 28.18
C GLY A 743 -18.36 -28.78 27.42
N GLY A 744 -19.39 -28.34 26.72
CA GLY A 744 -20.20 -29.20 25.83
C GLY A 744 -19.41 -29.74 24.65
N LYS A 745 -20.04 -30.62 23.87
CA LYS A 745 -19.41 -31.21 22.66
C LYS A 745 -19.01 -30.11 21.69
N PRO A 746 -17.74 -30.07 21.23
CA PRO A 746 -17.30 -29.10 20.26
C PRO A 746 -18.07 -29.23 18.92
N VAL A 747 -18.36 -28.07 18.31
CA VAL A 747 -18.87 -27.96 16.92
C VAL A 747 -17.78 -27.38 16.05
N GLU A 748 -17.64 -27.86 14.81
CA GLU A 748 -16.64 -27.35 13.87
C GLU A 748 -17.26 -26.29 12.95
N GLY A 749 -16.47 -25.27 12.64
CA GLY A 749 -16.76 -24.25 11.68
C GLY A 749 -15.59 -24.08 10.69
N GLU A 750 -15.90 -23.55 9.52
CA GLU A 750 -14.94 -23.25 8.47
C GLU A 750 -15.14 -21.82 7.97
N VAL A 751 -14.06 -21.08 7.85
CA VAL A 751 -14.07 -19.73 7.25
C VAL A 751 -14.03 -19.89 5.74
N GLN A 752 -15.14 -19.57 5.09
CA GLN A 752 -15.29 -19.71 3.65
C GLN A 752 -14.77 -18.48 2.91
N THR A 753 -13.62 -18.64 2.26
CA THR A 753 -12.96 -17.56 1.51
C THR A 753 -12.63 -17.95 0.06
N ARG A 754 -13.23 -19.01 -0.49
CA ARG A 754 -13.01 -19.40 -1.88
C ARG A 754 -13.20 -18.21 -2.80
N GLY A 755 -12.17 -17.84 -3.52
CA GLY A 755 -12.13 -16.65 -4.35
C GLY A 755 -13.30 -16.55 -5.33
N ARG A 756 -13.91 -15.35 -5.40
CA ARG A 756 -15.06 -15.01 -6.24
C ARG A 756 -16.38 -15.74 -5.91
N SER A 757 -16.47 -16.51 -4.83
CA SER A 757 -17.74 -17.03 -4.32
C SER A 757 -18.63 -15.91 -3.76
N GLU A 758 -19.93 -16.15 -3.64
CA GLU A 758 -20.86 -15.17 -3.04
C GLU A 758 -20.46 -14.87 -1.58
N GLN A 759 -20.03 -15.89 -0.82
CA GLN A 759 -19.57 -15.69 0.55
C GLN A 759 -18.30 -14.84 0.61
N TRP A 760 -17.34 -15.06 -0.28
CA TRP A 760 -16.15 -14.23 -0.37
C TRP A 760 -16.49 -12.75 -0.64
N LYS A 761 -17.43 -12.47 -1.54
CA LYS A 761 -17.89 -11.10 -1.83
C LYS A 761 -18.45 -10.42 -0.57
N VAL A 762 -19.29 -11.13 0.20
CA VAL A 762 -19.84 -10.62 1.45
C VAL A 762 -18.71 -10.33 2.45
N ASN A 763 -17.80 -11.29 2.67
CA ASN A 763 -16.68 -11.15 3.58
C ASN A 763 -15.78 -9.96 3.22
N THR A 764 -15.47 -9.80 1.93
CA THR A 764 -14.63 -8.72 1.40
C THR A 764 -15.25 -7.34 1.63
N LEU A 765 -16.55 -7.16 1.36
CA LEU A 765 -17.23 -5.88 1.50
C LEU A 765 -17.30 -5.38 2.95
N GLN A 766 -17.27 -6.28 3.93
CA GLN A 766 -17.28 -5.95 5.37
C GLN A 766 -15.94 -6.26 6.06
N CYS A 767 -14.94 -6.70 5.31
CA CYS A 767 -13.62 -7.12 5.79
C CYS A 767 -13.71 -8.07 7.02
N GLN A 768 -14.71 -8.95 7.04
CA GLN A 768 -15.00 -9.86 8.15
C GLN A 768 -15.76 -11.09 7.66
N ALA A 769 -15.26 -12.28 7.98
CA ALA A 769 -15.96 -13.53 7.75
C ALA A 769 -16.70 -13.96 9.03
N ARG A 770 -17.96 -14.32 8.92
CA ARG A 770 -18.83 -14.65 10.06
C ARG A 770 -19.29 -16.09 9.99
N VAL A 771 -19.13 -16.82 11.10
CA VAL A 771 -19.59 -18.19 11.26
C VAL A 771 -20.42 -18.27 12.53
N SER A 772 -21.67 -18.71 12.42
CA SER A 772 -22.64 -18.71 13.53
C SER A 772 -23.05 -20.11 13.94
N PHE A 773 -23.22 -20.34 15.24
CA PHE A 773 -23.69 -21.56 15.83
C PHE A 773 -24.82 -21.24 16.81
N THR A 774 -25.93 -21.94 16.71
CA THR A 774 -26.99 -21.90 17.73
C THR A 774 -26.83 -23.11 18.64
N LEU A 775 -26.51 -22.86 19.90
CA LEU A 775 -26.20 -23.89 20.88
C LEU A 775 -27.15 -23.82 22.08
N PRO A 776 -27.54 -24.98 22.64
CA PRO A 776 -28.31 -25.00 23.86
C PRO A 776 -27.51 -24.40 25.03
N VAL A 777 -28.18 -23.71 25.90
CA VAL A 777 -27.57 -23.04 27.04
C VAL A 777 -28.31 -23.38 28.35
N ALA A 778 -27.58 -23.76 29.37
CA ALA A 778 -28.12 -23.97 30.70
C ALA A 778 -28.30 -22.63 31.44
N ARG A 779 -29.16 -22.60 32.47
CA ARG A 779 -29.29 -21.39 33.30
C ARG A 779 -28.10 -21.26 34.26
N MET A 780 -27.13 -20.44 33.87
CA MET A 780 -25.91 -20.17 34.62
C MET A 780 -25.68 -18.67 34.82
N LYS A 781 -24.87 -18.28 35.81
CA LYS A 781 -24.48 -16.86 35.98
C LYS A 781 -23.51 -16.39 34.93
N LYS A 782 -22.64 -17.30 34.48
CA LYS A 782 -21.60 -17.03 33.45
C LYS A 782 -21.49 -18.23 32.54
N HIS A 783 -21.30 -17.94 31.23
CA HIS A 783 -21.06 -18.94 30.22
C HIS A 783 -19.64 -18.77 29.65
N ARG A 784 -18.99 -19.88 29.32
CA ARG A 784 -17.65 -19.93 28.77
C ARG A 784 -17.67 -20.51 27.38
N ILE A 785 -17.15 -19.71 26.44
CA ILE A 785 -16.90 -20.12 25.06
C ILE A 785 -15.42 -20.51 24.97
N LEU A 786 -15.12 -21.65 24.35
CA LEU A 786 -13.76 -22.04 23.97
C LEU A 786 -13.69 -22.16 22.45
N ILE A 787 -12.67 -21.59 21.85
CA ILE A 787 -12.38 -21.65 20.40
C ILE A 787 -11.00 -22.23 20.24
N LYS A 788 -10.88 -23.27 19.39
CA LYS A 788 -9.61 -23.92 19.07
C LYS A 788 -9.35 -23.88 17.57
N ALA A 789 -8.20 -23.38 17.17
CA ALA A 789 -7.76 -23.42 15.76
C ALA A 789 -7.44 -24.86 15.34
N LEU A 790 -7.99 -25.30 14.24
CA LEU A 790 -7.68 -26.61 13.63
C LEU A 790 -6.67 -26.46 12.49
N ASP A 791 -6.65 -25.31 11.85
CA ASP A 791 -5.74 -24.97 10.75
C ASP A 791 -4.94 -23.70 11.04
N GLU A 792 -3.89 -23.42 10.28
CA GLU A 792 -3.09 -22.18 10.38
C GLU A 792 -3.72 -21.03 9.61
N GLY A 793 -3.41 -19.79 10.01
CA GLY A 793 -3.84 -18.57 9.33
C GLY A 793 -5.12 -17.95 9.86
N LEU A 794 -5.69 -18.51 10.94
CA LEU A 794 -6.87 -17.96 11.60
C LEU A 794 -6.52 -16.68 12.39
N VAL A 795 -7.23 -15.59 12.10
CA VAL A 795 -7.11 -14.33 12.80
C VAL A 795 -8.49 -13.91 13.31
N LEU A 796 -8.68 -13.99 14.63
CA LEU A 796 -9.96 -13.69 15.27
C LEU A 796 -10.12 -12.19 15.48
N ASP A 797 -11.27 -11.65 15.08
CA ASP A 797 -11.66 -10.26 15.29
C ASP A 797 -12.58 -10.12 16.52
N GLN A 798 -13.74 -10.79 16.51
CA GLN A 798 -14.75 -10.67 17.57
C GLN A 798 -15.52 -11.97 17.77
N VAL A 799 -16.14 -12.11 18.96
CA VAL A 799 -17.14 -13.15 19.27
C VAL A 799 -18.40 -12.45 19.78
N CYS A 800 -19.48 -12.52 19.02
CA CYS A 800 -20.76 -11.92 19.41
C CYS A 800 -21.76 -12.99 19.79
N VAL A 801 -22.56 -12.73 20.85
CA VAL A 801 -23.57 -13.63 21.41
C VAL A 801 -24.92 -12.91 21.42
N TYR A 802 -25.95 -13.52 20.87
CA TYR A 802 -27.31 -12.98 20.82
C TYR A 802 -28.37 -14.09 20.88
#